data_6c262c3c5d2fd818dfcb61cce36d612d
#
_entry.id   6c262c3c5d2fd818dfcb61cce36d612d
#
_cell.length_a   1.000
_cell.length_b   1.000
_cell.length_c   1.000
_cell.angle_alpha   90.00
_cell.angle_beta   90.00
_cell.angle_gamma   90.00
#
_symmetry.space_group_name_H-M   'P 1'
#
loop_
_entity.id
_entity.type
_entity.pdbx_description
1 polymer ?
#
loop_
_entity_poly.entity_id
_entity_poly.type
_entity_poly.pdbx_seq_one_letter_code
_entity_poly.pdbx_strand_id
1 'polypeptide(L)'
;MNRFTKWINHKETEHYTKKLNKITDEIKSISKDLENLSTEELSKEFQKYKNQSIEQANENLKNVYAIVYALFKKLYNITLHDVQLHGAIALYEGNIAEMRTGEGKTYTSALPTILNATIAPTHVVTVNEYLAKRDKEELEPLYKSLGFTVGLNLNEMNITQKRTAYDCDIMYSTANELGFDYLKDNMVPNLSYRVNQHGYNSTLIDEVDLVLIDEARTPLIIGQDSKSPAGPIMEAQNIVSTLSPETDLKIDYKSRSVSLTNAGAEKVANAYNLVNIYDEDNIGYMHLINEALLANFIYKENVDYAITKGKNKEVCIIDSFTGRMQPGRRFSNGLHQALEAKHLRNGVEIKEENKTIATITLQNYFRLYNKISGMSGTAIEEQNEFQEVYGLKVIPIQPNKPLIRKDEEIIAFTTAKMKWDYVVERIIYHNKEHRPVLVGTVSVEDSELLSKRLSKARLKHKVLNAKQNEEEAKIIAQAGAKNAITIATNMAGRGTDIKVDDDTELVVILTELNESSRIDNQLKGRTSRQGAPGRTETIISLEDSIFKRVNVDFMKRFNLTNPLPKQFIKAFKSIQEELESNSYSARRSALKFDDVIREQRNIFYNTRNAILQSFHDEDNFVIELMYEALSGNKEALNNFNFLTVDDKAKRALAKEVLLYSLDKAWVDHIDKLEALKSGIGWRGQNGKNPIITYQNEANELYEKFKQQVYELAIEAILDLKDYTALKTRNVYANKTESNFQKRGKIK
;
A
#
# COMPACT_ATOMS: atom_id res chain seq x y z
N MET A 1 25.83 -10.09 -1.88
CA MET A 1 26.26 -9.58 -3.23
C MET A 1 27.77 -9.78 -3.41
N ASN A 2 28.19 -10.47 -4.49
CA ASN A 2 29.60 -10.84 -4.74
C ASN A 2 30.43 -9.58 -5.07
N ARG A 3 31.73 -9.57 -4.72
CA ARG A 3 32.65 -8.42 -5.01
C ARG A 3 32.64 -8.01 -6.47
N PHE A 4 32.47 -8.97 -7.39
CA PHE A 4 32.39 -8.74 -8.83
C PHE A 4 31.15 -7.99 -9.25
N THR A 5 29.99 -8.33 -8.69
CA THR A 5 28.70 -7.64 -8.93
C THR A 5 28.74 -6.19 -8.42
N LYS A 6 29.36 -5.95 -7.24
CA LYS A 6 29.58 -4.61 -6.71
C LYS A 6 30.46 -3.74 -7.63
N TRP A 7 31.47 -4.33 -8.23
CA TRP A 7 32.38 -3.63 -9.15
C TRP A 7 31.69 -3.28 -10.47
N ILE A 8 30.89 -4.18 -11.05
CA ILE A 8 30.11 -3.91 -12.26
C ILE A 8 29.10 -2.78 -11.98
N ASN A 9 28.32 -2.86 -10.90
CA ASN A 9 27.36 -1.83 -10.54
C ASN A 9 28.05 -0.46 -10.31
N HIS A 10 29.25 -0.45 -9.74
CA HIS A 10 30.00 0.78 -9.54
C HIS A 10 30.42 1.43 -10.87
N LYS A 11 30.91 0.64 -11.84
CA LYS A 11 31.27 1.14 -13.18
C LYS A 11 30.06 1.64 -13.97
N GLU A 12 28.94 0.93 -13.90
CA GLU A 12 27.69 1.37 -14.54
C GLU A 12 27.21 2.70 -13.93
N THR A 13 27.27 2.83 -12.61
CA THR A 13 26.92 4.07 -11.90
C THR A 13 27.83 5.23 -12.28
N GLU A 14 29.15 5.01 -12.39
CA GLU A 14 30.09 6.05 -12.84
C GLU A 14 29.82 6.51 -14.27
N HIS A 15 29.55 5.56 -15.18
CA HIS A 15 29.24 5.89 -16.57
C HIS A 15 27.92 6.70 -16.66
N TYR A 16 26.91 6.27 -15.92
CA TYR A 16 25.62 6.96 -15.85
C TYR A 16 25.78 8.37 -15.27
N THR A 17 26.55 8.53 -14.20
CA THR A 17 26.85 9.85 -13.59
C THR A 17 27.54 10.78 -14.59
N LYS A 18 28.47 10.30 -15.39
CA LYS A 18 29.10 11.11 -16.46
C LYS A 18 28.08 11.57 -17.50
N LYS A 19 27.15 10.70 -17.89
CA LYS A 19 26.04 11.06 -18.79
C LYS A 19 25.18 12.16 -18.17
N LEU A 20 24.81 12.01 -16.90
CA LEU A 20 23.98 12.98 -16.16
C LEU A 20 24.68 14.36 -16.08
N ASN A 21 25.98 14.38 -15.72
CA ASN A 21 26.76 15.61 -15.66
C ASN A 21 26.74 16.36 -17.00
N LYS A 22 26.97 15.66 -18.11
CA LYS A 22 26.93 16.27 -19.44
C LYS A 22 25.59 16.91 -19.76
N ILE A 23 24.49 16.19 -19.50
CA ILE A 23 23.12 16.71 -19.75
C ILE A 23 22.84 17.90 -18.84
N THR A 24 23.27 17.86 -17.58
CA THR A 24 23.10 18.95 -16.60
C THR A 24 23.86 20.20 -17.03
N ASP A 25 25.10 20.07 -17.52
CA ASP A 25 25.89 21.20 -18.04
C ASP A 25 25.21 21.84 -19.25
N GLU A 26 24.65 21.04 -20.16
CA GLU A 26 23.89 21.53 -21.30
C GLU A 26 22.59 22.27 -20.86
N ILE A 27 21.84 21.72 -19.89
CA ILE A 27 20.64 22.38 -19.33
C ILE A 27 21.01 23.76 -18.75
N LYS A 28 22.06 23.82 -17.94
CA LYS A 28 22.53 25.08 -17.36
C LYS A 28 23.01 26.08 -18.39
N SER A 29 23.68 25.60 -19.45
CA SER A 29 24.11 26.47 -20.55
C SER A 29 22.90 27.10 -21.24
N ILE A 30 21.89 26.30 -21.62
CA ILE A 30 20.65 26.81 -22.23
C ILE A 30 19.92 27.75 -21.27
N SER A 31 19.87 27.43 -19.97
CA SER A 31 19.20 28.27 -18.97
C SER A 31 19.82 29.66 -18.83
N LYS A 32 21.13 29.80 -19.04
CA LYS A 32 21.81 31.12 -19.02
C LYS A 32 21.28 32.04 -20.10
N ASP A 33 21.00 31.51 -21.29
CA ASP A 33 20.44 32.29 -22.41
C ASP A 33 19.01 32.76 -22.12
N LEU A 34 18.33 32.05 -21.21
CA LEU A 34 16.95 32.34 -20.79
C LEU A 34 16.85 33.24 -19.56
N GLU A 35 17.95 33.57 -18.88
CA GLU A 35 17.93 34.36 -17.60
C GLU A 35 17.26 35.73 -17.72
N ASN A 36 17.38 36.38 -18.88
CA ASN A 36 16.86 37.73 -19.14
C ASN A 36 15.37 37.75 -19.49
N LEU A 37 14.80 36.59 -19.83
CA LEU A 37 13.37 36.49 -20.18
C LEU A 37 12.49 36.65 -18.95
N SER A 38 11.35 37.33 -19.07
CA SER A 38 10.33 37.37 -18.02
C SER A 38 9.63 36.02 -17.82
N THR A 39 8.85 35.89 -16.78
CA THR A 39 8.06 34.67 -16.53
C THR A 39 7.07 34.41 -17.68
N GLU A 40 6.46 35.48 -18.21
CA GLU A 40 5.51 35.41 -19.33
C GLU A 40 6.20 34.97 -20.63
N GLU A 41 7.42 35.44 -20.88
CA GLU A 41 8.19 35.08 -22.07
C GLU A 41 8.63 33.61 -21.98
N LEU A 42 9.08 33.14 -20.80
CA LEU A 42 9.41 31.74 -20.54
C LEU A 42 8.18 30.83 -20.72
N SER A 43 7.02 31.30 -20.26
CA SER A 43 5.75 30.58 -20.45
C SER A 43 5.37 30.46 -21.92
N LYS A 44 5.54 31.54 -22.70
CA LYS A 44 5.30 31.51 -24.16
C LYS A 44 6.27 30.56 -24.85
N GLU A 45 7.55 30.59 -24.50
CA GLU A 45 8.56 29.70 -25.07
C GLU A 45 8.21 28.23 -24.77
N PHE A 46 7.72 27.93 -23.56
CA PHE A 46 7.29 26.60 -23.16
C PHE A 46 6.11 26.07 -23.97
N GLN A 47 5.19 26.91 -24.46
CA GLN A 47 4.00 26.42 -25.20
C GLN A 47 4.36 25.59 -26.45
N LYS A 48 5.55 25.76 -27.01
CA LYS A 48 6.06 24.95 -28.13
C LYS A 48 6.21 23.46 -27.80
N TYR A 49 6.30 23.16 -26.50
CA TYR A 49 6.56 21.82 -26.00
C TYR A 49 5.32 21.12 -25.45
N LYS A 50 4.11 21.66 -25.64
CA LYS A 50 2.87 20.98 -25.28
C LYS A 50 2.43 19.98 -26.36
N ASN A 51 1.74 18.92 -25.94
CA ASN A 51 1.18 17.88 -26.83
C ASN A 51 2.26 17.19 -27.69
N GLN A 52 3.39 16.83 -27.06
CA GLN A 52 4.51 16.17 -27.72
C GLN A 52 4.28 14.65 -27.80
N SER A 53 4.91 14.02 -28.81
CA SER A 53 5.16 12.59 -28.74
C SER A 53 6.26 12.26 -27.71
N ILE A 54 6.39 10.99 -27.35
CA ILE A 54 7.47 10.54 -26.45
C ILE A 54 8.85 10.85 -27.02
N GLU A 55 9.03 10.65 -28.33
CA GLU A 55 10.29 10.93 -29.04
C GLU A 55 10.63 12.42 -28.97
N GLN A 56 9.67 13.28 -29.26
CA GLN A 56 9.84 14.74 -29.18
C GLN A 56 10.17 15.20 -27.77
N ALA A 57 9.51 14.63 -26.75
CA ALA A 57 9.79 14.96 -25.35
C ALA A 57 11.20 14.53 -24.94
N ASN A 58 11.70 13.38 -25.44
CA ASN A 58 13.06 12.93 -25.20
C ASN A 58 14.09 13.90 -25.82
N GLU A 59 13.87 14.36 -27.04
CA GLU A 59 14.74 15.32 -27.73
C GLU A 59 14.73 16.69 -27.02
N ASN A 60 13.57 17.12 -26.54
CA ASN A 60 13.35 18.43 -25.92
C ASN A 60 13.63 18.48 -24.40
N LEU A 61 14.01 17.37 -23.77
CA LEU A 61 14.27 17.29 -22.33
C LEU A 61 15.11 18.45 -21.82
N LYS A 62 16.23 18.74 -22.50
CA LYS A 62 17.18 19.79 -22.08
C LYS A 62 16.56 21.18 -22.14
N ASN A 63 15.82 21.47 -23.20
CA ASN A 63 15.16 22.77 -23.41
C ASN A 63 14.07 22.98 -22.35
N VAL A 64 13.20 21.97 -22.15
CA VAL A 64 12.13 22.01 -21.15
C VAL A 64 12.71 22.17 -19.74
N TYR A 65 13.73 21.40 -19.40
CA TYR A 65 14.38 21.51 -18.08
C TYR A 65 15.09 22.84 -17.89
N ALA A 66 15.68 23.43 -18.92
CA ALA A 66 16.28 24.75 -18.84
C ALA A 66 15.25 25.86 -18.56
N ILE A 67 14.08 25.79 -19.19
CA ILE A 67 12.96 26.73 -18.93
C ILE A 67 12.48 26.57 -17.48
N VAL A 68 12.26 25.33 -17.04
CA VAL A 68 11.80 25.04 -15.66
C VAL A 68 12.86 25.50 -14.63
N TYR A 69 14.14 25.27 -14.90
CA TYR A 69 15.23 25.75 -14.05
C TYR A 69 15.24 27.27 -13.91
N ALA A 70 15.05 28.00 -15.02
CA ALA A 70 14.95 29.47 -14.99
C ALA A 70 13.71 29.94 -14.21
N LEU A 71 12.56 29.24 -14.35
CA LEU A 71 11.34 29.53 -13.61
C LEU A 71 11.48 29.30 -12.12
N PHE A 72 12.18 28.26 -11.68
CA PHE A 72 12.48 28.05 -10.25
C PHE A 72 13.22 29.24 -9.64
N LYS A 73 14.20 29.79 -10.36
CA LYS A 73 14.94 30.97 -9.91
C LYS A 73 14.03 32.19 -9.80
N LYS A 74 13.11 32.39 -10.76
CA LYS A 74 12.21 33.55 -10.80
C LYS A 74 11.05 33.47 -9.81
N LEU A 75 10.39 32.31 -9.72
CA LEU A 75 9.17 32.14 -8.91
C LEU A 75 9.47 31.88 -7.44
N TYR A 76 10.54 31.13 -7.16
CA TYR A 76 10.85 30.69 -5.80
C TYR A 76 12.17 31.27 -5.25
N ASN A 77 12.94 31.98 -6.05
CA ASN A 77 14.32 32.41 -5.74
C ASN A 77 15.23 31.22 -5.38
N ILE A 78 15.00 30.06 -6.02
CA ILE A 78 15.74 28.81 -5.81
C ILE A 78 16.56 28.48 -7.04
N THR A 79 17.85 28.21 -6.86
CA THR A 79 18.71 27.62 -7.88
C THR A 79 18.82 26.13 -7.60
N LEU A 80 18.36 25.30 -8.52
CA LEU A 80 18.44 23.86 -8.39
C LEU A 80 19.89 23.37 -8.41
N HIS A 81 20.20 22.42 -7.52
CA HIS A 81 21.52 21.77 -7.50
C HIS A 81 21.64 20.72 -8.58
N ASP A 82 22.86 20.37 -8.96
CA ASP A 82 23.15 19.34 -9.99
C ASP A 82 22.52 17.99 -9.63
N VAL A 83 22.56 17.61 -8.38
CA VAL A 83 21.97 16.37 -7.86
C VAL A 83 20.44 16.32 -8.04
N GLN A 84 19.77 17.48 -8.02
CA GLN A 84 18.32 17.55 -8.30
C GLN A 84 18.04 17.37 -9.79
N LEU A 85 18.86 17.92 -10.66
CA LEU A 85 18.77 17.67 -12.11
C LEU A 85 19.09 16.22 -12.44
N HIS A 86 20.10 15.62 -11.80
CA HIS A 86 20.41 14.18 -11.94
C HIS A 86 19.22 13.32 -11.55
N GLY A 87 18.62 13.59 -10.39
CA GLY A 87 17.41 12.90 -9.93
C GLY A 87 16.25 13.05 -10.91
N ALA A 88 16.02 14.27 -11.40
CA ALA A 88 14.96 14.56 -12.36
C ALA A 88 15.12 13.81 -13.68
N ILE A 89 16.34 13.73 -14.20
CA ILE A 89 16.65 12.97 -15.43
C ILE A 89 16.40 11.48 -15.21
N ALA A 90 16.89 10.92 -14.07
CA ALA A 90 16.69 9.51 -13.73
C ALA A 90 15.19 9.17 -13.60
N LEU A 91 14.40 10.04 -12.99
CA LEU A 91 12.94 9.89 -12.85
C LEU A 91 12.24 9.95 -14.22
N TYR A 92 12.64 10.88 -15.10
CA TYR A 92 12.05 10.95 -16.43
C TYR A 92 12.35 9.71 -17.27
N GLU A 93 13.53 9.10 -17.11
CA GLU A 93 13.89 7.85 -17.77
C GLU A 93 13.14 6.61 -17.23
N GLY A 94 12.22 6.77 -16.27
CA GLY A 94 11.43 5.67 -15.69
C GLY A 94 12.22 4.85 -14.67
N ASN A 95 13.11 5.48 -13.93
CA ASN A 95 13.89 4.85 -12.87
C ASN A 95 13.46 5.33 -11.48
N ILE A 96 14.01 4.70 -10.45
CA ILE A 96 13.94 5.17 -9.07
C ILE A 96 15.19 6.01 -8.78
N ALA A 97 15.00 7.27 -8.43
CA ALA A 97 16.09 8.13 -7.94
C ALA A 97 16.24 7.94 -6.42
N GLU A 98 17.35 7.31 -5.99
CA GLU A 98 17.66 7.28 -4.56
C GLU A 98 18.33 8.58 -4.18
N MET A 99 17.55 9.48 -3.61
CA MET A 99 17.97 10.78 -3.11
C MET A 99 17.75 10.85 -1.61
N ARG A 100 18.77 11.25 -0.86
CA ARG A 100 18.66 11.39 0.60
C ARG A 100 17.56 12.36 1.00
N THR A 101 17.01 12.14 2.18
CA THR A 101 16.04 13.08 2.76
C THR A 101 16.69 14.45 2.96
N GLY A 102 15.99 15.53 2.58
CA GLY A 102 16.51 16.89 2.65
C GLY A 102 17.26 17.36 1.40
N GLU A 103 17.41 16.55 0.34
CA GLU A 103 18.02 16.95 -0.94
C GLU A 103 17.03 17.67 -1.89
N GLY A 104 15.81 17.97 -1.45
CA GLY A 104 14.83 18.71 -2.25
C GLY A 104 14.10 17.86 -3.27
N LYS A 105 13.71 16.63 -2.89
CA LYS A 105 12.95 15.70 -3.74
C LYS A 105 11.69 16.32 -4.36
N THR A 106 10.95 17.15 -3.61
CA THR A 106 9.76 17.84 -4.11
C THR A 106 10.05 18.70 -5.35
N TYR A 107 11.13 19.47 -5.33
CA TYR A 107 11.54 20.28 -6.49
C TYR A 107 12.10 19.43 -7.63
N THR A 108 12.81 18.35 -7.29
CA THR A 108 13.31 17.39 -8.28
C THR A 108 12.16 16.75 -9.06
N SER A 109 11.07 16.40 -8.39
CA SER A 109 9.90 15.75 -9.01
C SER A 109 9.15 16.64 -9.99
N ALA A 110 9.23 17.96 -9.84
CA ALA A 110 8.53 18.90 -10.70
C ALA A 110 8.98 18.79 -12.17
N LEU A 111 10.28 18.61 -12.43
CA LEU A 111 10.82 18.60 -13.80
C LEU A 111 10.30 17.40 -14.62
N PRO A 112 10.41 16.12 -14.15
CA PRO A 112 9.88 14.99 -14.89
C PRO A 112 8.35 15.00 -14.96
N THR A 113 7.66 15.52 -13.92
CA THR A 113 6.21 15.69 -13.94
C THR A 113 5.77 16.64 -15.07
N ILE A 114 6.41 17.80 -15.20
CA ILE A 114 6.15 18.77 -16.28
C ILE A 114 6.41 18.12 -17.63
N LEU A 115 7.54 17.46 -17.82
CA LEU A 115 7.89 16.86 -19.11
C LEU A 115 6.93 15.73 -19.50
N ASN A 116 6.54 14.88 -18.55
CA ASN A 116 5.53 13.85 -18.79
C ASN A 116 4.15 14.46 -19.10
N ALA A 117 3.76 15.54 -18.41
CA ALA A 117 2.51 16.24 -18.63
C ALA A 117 2.43 16.96 -20.00
N THR A 118 3.56 17.17 -20.70
CA THR A 118 3.54 17.61 -22.10
C THR A 118 3.07 16.52 -23.07
N ILE A 119 3.12 15.25 -22.64
CA ILE A 119 2.74 14.08 -23.45
C ILE A 119 1.29 13.70 -23.14
N ALA A 120 0.98 13.47 -21.86
CA ALA A 120 -0.34 13.03 -21.39
C ALA A 120 -0.50 13.29 -19.88
N PRO A 121 -1.74 13.25 -19.35
CA PRO A 121 -1.99 13.43 -17.92
C PRO A 121 -1.07 12.57 -17.05
N THR A 122 -0.53 13.18 -16.00
CA THR A 122 0.48 12.57 -15.12
C THR A 122 0.01 12.56 -13.67
N HIS A 123 0.15 11.43 -12.98
CA HIS A 123 -0.22 11.29 -11.57
C HIS A 123 1.03 11.36 -10.69
N VAL A 124 0.97 12.18 -9.63
CA VAL A 124 1.99 12.26 -8.58
C VAL A 124 1.42 11.64 -7.32
N VAL A 125 2.08 10.59 -6.84
CA VAL A 125 1.64 9.79 -5.71
C VAL A 125 2.47 10.12 -4.49
N THR A 126 1.80 10.42 -3.38
CA THR A 126 2.44 10.70 -2.09
C THR A 126 1.94 9.74 -1.01
N VAL A 127 2.65 9.70 0.11
CA VAL A 127 2.38 8.79 1.23
C VAL A 127 1.02 9.03 1.91
N ASN A 128 0.57 10.29 1.95
CA ASN A 128 -0.69 10.67 2.59
C ASN A 128 -1.28 11.93 1.97
N GLU A 129 -2.54 12.20 2.28
CA GLU A 129 -3.31 13.33 1.75
C GLU A 129 -2.73 14.70 2.11
N TYR A 130 -2.12 14.82 3.32
CA TYR A 130 -1.47 16.05 3.74
C TYR A 130 -0.29 16.40 2.82
N LEU A 131 0.56 15.43 2.51
CA LEU A 131 1.69 15.64 1.60
C LEU A 131 1.23 15.91 0.17
N ALA A 132 0.19 15.20 -0.31
CA ALA A 132 -0.38 15.44 -1.62
C ALA A 132 -0.86 16.89 -1.76
N LYS A 133 -1.59 17.40 -0.76
CA LYS A 133 -2.07 18.77 -0.73
C LYS A 133 -0.92 19.79 -0.64
N ARG A 134 0.03 19.57 0.28
CA ARG A 134 1.20 20.46 0.47
C ARG A 134 2.03 20.59 -0.80
N ASP A 135 2.43 19.46 -1.38
CA ASP A 135 3.31 19.45 -2.55
C ASP A 135 2.61 20.01 -3.79
N LYS A 136 1.30 19.75 -3.92
CA LYS A 136 0.47 20.39 -4.95
C LYS A 136 0.45 21.91 -4.76
N GLU A 137 0.15 22.40 -3.56
CA GLU A 137 0.08 23.83 -3.26
C GLU A 137 1.43 24.54 -3.45
N GLU A 138 2.54 23.86 -3.10
CA GLU A 138 3.90 24.40 -3.25
C GLU A 138 4.30 24.53 -4.74
N LEU A 139 3.97 23.55 -5.59
CA LEU A 139 4.38 23.53 -7.00
C LEU A 139 3.33 24.06 -7.98
N GLU A 140 2.09 24.26 -7.55
CA GLU A 140 1.00 24.76 -8.39
C GLU A 140 1.33 26.09 -9.10
N PRO A 141 2.01 27.09 -8.47
CA PRO A 141 2.40 28.31 -9.17
C PRO A 141 3.30 28.05 -10.38
N LEU A 142 4.24 27.11 -10.27
CA LEU A 142 5.12 26.71 -11.38
C LEU A 142 4.32 26.03 -12.50
N TYR A 143 3.49 25.07 -12.18
CA TYR A 143 2.67 24.36 -13.17
C TYR A 143 1.70 25.31 -13.91
N LYS A 144 1.03 26.18 -13.15
CA LYS A 144 0.12 27.19 -13.73
C LYS A 144 0.84 28.21 -14.61
N SER A 145 2.06 28.61 -14.26
CA SER A 145 2.86 29.51 -15.11
C SER A 145 3.14 28.90 -16.48
N LEU A 146 3.23 27.57 -16.57
CA LEU A 146 3.41 26.82 -17.81
C LEU A 146 2.08 26.47 -18.49
N GLY A 147 0.94 26.86 -17.90
CA GLY A 147 -0.39 26.64 -18.43
C GLY A 147 -0.91 25.21 -18.24
N PHE A 148 -0.46 24.50 -17.19
CA PHE A 148 -1.00 23.21 -16.78
C PHE A 148 -2.11 23.38 -15.76
N THR A 149 -3.11 22.52 -15.85
CA THR A 149 -4.13 22.32 -14.83
C THR A 149 -3.63 21.36 -13.78
N VAL A 150 -3.96 21.60 -12.49
CA VAL A 150 -3.46 20.80 -11.38
C VAL A 150 -4.61 20.35 -10.49
N GLY A 151 -4.81 19.03 -10.44
CA GLY A 151 -5.82 18.37 -9.64
C GLY A 151 -5.30 17.86 -8.30
N LEU A 152 -6.22 17.62 -7.39
CA LEU A 152 -5.99 16.93 -6.11
C LEU A 152 -7.11 15.92 -5.93
N ASN A 153 -6.77 14.64 -5.68
CA ASN A 153 -7.70 13.55 -5.46
C ASN A 153 -7.55 13.02 -4.04
N LEU A 154 -8.59 13.19 -3.22
CA LEU A 154 -8.64 12.82 -1.80
C LEU A 154 -9.87 11.95 -1.51
N ASN A 155 -9.82 11.22 -0.40
CA ASN A 155 -10.85 10.26 -0.01
C ASN A 155 -12.24 10.90 0.17
N GLU A 156 -12.31 12.10 0.76
CA GLU A 156 -13.59 12.77 1.06
C GLU A 156 -14.28 13.39 -0.16
N MET A 157 -13.65 13.37 -1.34
CA MET A 157 -14.18 13.98 -2.56
C MET A 157 -15.30 13.14 -3.16
N ASN A 158 -16.34 13.84 -3.67
CA ASN A 158 -17.40 13.19 -4.44
C ASN A 158 -16.95 12.88 -5.89
N ILE A 159 -17.76 12.10 -6.62
CA ILE A 159 -17.44 11.64 -8.00
C ILE A 159 -17.14 12.81 -8.93
N THR A 160 -17.90 13.91 -8.87
CA THR A 160 -17.71 15.07 -9.74
C THR A 160 -16.37 15.76 -9.46
N GLN A 161 -16.03 15.94 -8.19
CA GLN A 161 -14.75 16.53 -7.78
C GLN A 161 -13.57 15.65 -8.19
N LYS A 162 -13.67 14.33 -7.98
CA LYS A 162 -12.64 13.38 -8.41
C LYS A 162 -12.45 13.42 -9.94
N ARG A 163 -13.54 13.39 -10.71
CA ARG A 163 -13.47 13.50 -12.17
C ARG A 163 -12.74 14.77 -12.59
N THR A 164 -13.11 15.92 -12.03
CA THR A 164 -12.41 17.19 -12.31
C THR A 164 -10.91 17.09 -12.00
N ALA A 165 -10.53 16.35 -10.95
CA ALA A 165 -9.12 16.15 -10.63
C ALA A 165 -8.41 15.24 -11.64
N TYR A 166 -9.06 14.16 -12.09
CA TYR A 166 -8.52 13.26 -13.14
C TYR A 166 -8.44 13.93 -14.52
N ASP A 167 -9.28 14.94 -14.80
CA ASP A 167 -9.26 15.70 -16.05
C ASP A 167 -8.13 16.74 -16.10
N CYS A 168 -7.37 16.91 -15.00
CA CYS A 168 -6.22 17.81 -14.98
C CYS A 168 -4.97 17.17 -15.63
N ASP A 169 -4.09 18.02 -16.16
CA ASP A 169 -2.81 17.61 -16.75
C ASP A 169 -1.88 16.94 -15.71
N ILE A 170 -1.94 17.43 -14.46
CA ILE A 170 -1.15 16.92 -13.33
C ILE A 170 -2.10 16.69 -12.15
N MET A 171 -2.10 15.49 -11.58
CA MET A 171 -2.94 15.18 -10.44
C MET A 171 -2.12 14.59 -9.28
N TYR A 172 -2.33 15.15 -8.08
CA TYR A 172 -1.76 14.64 -6.82
C TYR A 172 -2.76 13.75 -6.11
N SER A 173 -2.30 12.59 -5.60
CA SER A 173 -3.15 11.66 -4.85
C SER A 173 -2.32 10.74 -3.96
N THR A 174 -2.98 9.81 -3.26
CA THR A 174 -2.35 8.70 -2.55
C THR A 174 -2.55 7.39 -3.32
N ALA A 175 -1.66 6.41 -3.09
CA ALA A 175 -1.74 5.10 -3.74
C ALA A 175 -3.07 4.38 -3.46
N ASN A 176 -3.55 4.46 -2.21
CA ASN A 176 -4.79 3.83 -1.80
C ASN A 176 -5.99 4.43 -2.52
N GLU A 177 -6.04 5.76 -2.62
CA GLU A 177 -7.16 6.45 -3.27
C GLU A 177 -7.25 6.12 -4.76
N LEU A 178 -6.11 6.15 -5.45
CA LEU A 178 -6.03 5.76 -6.86
C LEU A 178 -6.45 4.31 -7.10
N GLY A 179 -6.02 3.39 -6.24
CA GLY A 179 -6.38 1.99 -6.35
C GLY A 179 -7.85 1.72 -6.04
N PHE A 180 -8.44 2.42 -5.05
CA PHE A 180 -9.87 2.32 -4.79
C PHE A 180 -10.71 2.94 -5.90
N ASP A 181 -10.27 4.05 -6.49
CA ASP A 181 -10.95 4.64 -7.63
C ASP A 181 -10.92 3.71 -8.84
N TYR A 182 -9.79 3.03 -9.11
CA TYR A 182 -9.70 1.99 -10.14
C TYR A 182 -10.73 0.86 -9.91
N LEU A 183 -10.81 0.34 -8.69
CA LEU A 183 -11.76 -0.72 -8.38
C LEU A 183 -13.21 -0.24 -8.58
N LYS A 184 -13.54 0.96 -8.09
CA LYS A 184 -14.87 1.56 -8.24
C LYS A 184 -15.21 1.80 -9.71
N ASP A 185 -14.28 2.33 -10.52
CA ASP A 185 -14.46 2.59 -11.95
C ASP A 185 -14.78 1.33 -12.76
N ASN A 186 -14.25 0.18 -12.34
CA ASN A 186 -14.55 -1.09 -12.99
C ASN A 186 -15.85 -1.75 -12.51
N MET A 187 -16.54 -1.13 -11.53
CA MET A 187 -17.80 -1.62 -10.98
C MET A 187 -18.99 -0.69 -11.29
N VAL A 188 -18.76 0.45 -11.96
CA VAL A 188 -19.82 1.41 -12.27
C VAL A 188 -20.90 0.79 -13.16
N PRO A 189 -22.20 1.10 -12.92
CA PRO A 189 -23.29 0.63 -13.78
C PRO A 189 -23.36 1.38 -15.11
N ASN A 190 -22.72 2.53 -15.22
CA ASN A 190 -22.65 3.35 -16.42
C ASN A 190 -21.29 4.04 -16.50
N LEU A 191 -20.71 4.10 -17.70
CA LEU A 191 -19.40 4.72 -17.95
C LEU A 191 -19.34 6.20 -17.56
N SER A 192 -20.48 6.90 -17.57
CA SER A 192 -20.56 8.28 -17.10
C SER A 192 -20.22 8.47 -15.62
N TYR A 193 -20.20 7.41 -14.82
CA TYR A 193 -19.80 7.46 -13.40
C TYR A 193 -18.30 7.22 -13.17
N ARG A 194 -17.54 6.83 -14.19
CA ARG A 194 -16.09 6.68 -14.08
C ARG A 194 -15.42 8.01 -13.76
N VAL A 195 -14.47 7.99 -12.86
CA VAL A 195 -13.67 9.16 -12.53
C VAL A 195 -12.43 9.26 -13.42
N ASN A 196 -11.74 8.16 -13.71
CA ASN A 196 -10.61 8.15 -14.63
C ASN A 196 -11.05 7.76 -16.06
N GLN A 197 -10.98 8.73 -16.97
CA GLN A 197 -11.30 8.54 -18.39
C GLN A 197 -10.05 8.61 -19.30
N HIS A 198 -8.89 8.97 -18.76
CA HIS A 198 -7.66 9.22 -19.52
C HIS A 198 -6.67 8.03 -19.47
N GLY A 199 -7.00 6.98 -18.71
CA GLY A 199 -6.14 5.80 -18.56
C GLY A 199 -4.95 6.05 -17.62
N TYR A 200 -3.90 5.22 -17.78
CA TYR A 200 -2.75 5.16 -16.87
C TYR A 200 -1.46 5.46 -17.63
N ASN A 201 -1.19 6.76 -17.89
CA ASN A 201 -0.07 7.18 -18.72
C ASN A 201 1.25 7.14 -17.95
N SER A 202 1.48 8.10 -17.06
CA SER A 202 2.69 8.15 -16.25
C SER A 202 2.37 8.42 -14.78
N THR A 203 3.20 7.86 -13.91
CA THR A 203 3.13 8.13 -12.48
C THR A 203 4.51 8.34 -11.88
N LEU A 204 4.60 9.30 -10.97
CA LEU A 204 5.76 9.56 -10.15
C LEU A 204 5.38 9.32 -8.69
N ILE A 205 6.12 8.44 -8.01
CA ILE A 205 5.82 8.00 -6.65
C ILE A 205 6.87 8.57 -5.69
N ASP A 206 6.45 9.45 -4.78
CA ASP A 206 7.30 9.87 -3.67
C ASP A 206 7.33 8.82 -2.56
N GLU A 207 8.49 8.65 -1.93
CA GLU A 207 8.75 7.59 -0.95
C GLU A 207 8.34 6.21 -1.51
N VAL A 208 8.83 5.92 -2.70
CA VAL A 208 8.46 4.73 -3.52
C VAL A 208 8.63 3.40 -2.79
N ASP A 209 9.59 3.32 -1.88
CA ASP A 209 9.84 2.15 -1.05
C ASP A 209 8.71 1.89 -0.04
N LEU A 210 8.09 2.93 0.52
CA LEU A 210 6.89 2.75 1.35
C LEU A 210 5.73 2.24 0.51
N VAL A 211 5.45 2.91 -0.61
CA VAL A 211 4.26 2.64 -1.43
C VAL A 211 4.34 1.27 -2.12
N LEU A 212 5.48 0.97 -2.77
CA LEU A 212 5.61 -0.25 -3.59
C LEU A 212 6.14 -1.47 -2.84
N ILE A 213 6.71 -1.30 -1.65
CA ILE A 213 7.24 -2.41 -0.84
C ILE A 213 6.43 -2.60 0.45
N ASP A 214 6.37 -1.58 1.32
CA ASP A 214 5.76 -1.75 2.66
C ASP A 214 4.26 -1.87 2.62
N GLU A 215 3.58 -0.95 1.92
CA GLU A 215 2.12 -0.94 1.79
C GLU A 215 1.62 -2.03 0.82
N ALA A 216 2.49 -2.53 -0.05
CA ALA A 216 2.16 -3.56 -1.04
C ALA A 216 2.04 -4.98 -0.47
N ARG A 217 1.99 -5.15 0.85
CA ARG A 217 1.80 -6.46 1.51
C ARG A 217 0.36 -6.96 1.47
N THR A 218 -0.59 -6.05 1.47
CA THR A 218 -2.02 -6.39 1.48
C THR A 218 -2.72 -5.78 0.28
N PRO A 219 -3.64 -6.53 -0.38
CA PRO A 219 -4.41 -5.99 -1.49
C PRO A 219 -5.41 -4.94 -1.00
N LEU A 220 -5.83 -4.08 -1.93
CA LEU A 220 -7.00 -3.22 -1.76
C LEU A 220 -8.24 -4.06 -2.02
N ILE A 221 -9.23 -3.98 -1.13
CA ILE A 221 -10.44 -4.80 -1.18
C ILE A 221 -11.67 -3.90 -1.02
N ILE A 222 -12.63 -4.05 -1.91
CA ILE A 222 -13.99 -3.53 -1.72
C ILE A 222 -14.87 -4.68 -1.32
N GLY A 223 -15.46 -4.60 -0.12
CA GLY A 223 -16.41 -5.57 0.41
C GLY A 223 -17.84 -5.05 0.39
N GLN A 224 -18.78 -5.96 0.33
CA GLN A 224 -20.21 -5.72 0.54
C GLN A 224 -20.71 -6.55 1.71
N ASP A 225 -21.53 -5.95 2.58
CA ASP A 225 -22.17 -6.66 3.68
C ASP A 225 -22.99 -7.84 3.12
N SER A 226 -22.67 -9.04 3.55
CA SER A 226 -23.35 -10.28 3.20
C SER A 226 -23.99 -10.86 4.46
N LYS A 227 -25.23 -11.31 4.35
CA LYS A 227 -25.92 -11.98 5.46
C LYS A 227 -25.34 -13.39 5.67
N SER A 228 -24.14 -13.49 6.23
CA SER A 228 -23.63 -14.75 6.73
C SER A 228 -24.19 -15.03 8.13
N PRO A 229 -24.78 -16.21 8.36
CA PRO A 229 -25.27 -16.54 9.69
C PRO A 229 -24.10 -16.67 10.67
N ALA A 230 -24.15 -16.00 11.80
CA ALA A 230 -23.14 -16.06 12.87
C ALA A 230 -23.01 -17.45 13.51
N GLY A 231 -24.00 -18.33 13.32
CA GLY A 231 -24.07 -19.66 13.91
C GLY A 231 -22.87 -20.56 13.62
N PRO A 232 -22.48 -20.79 12.35
CA PRO A 232 -21.34 -21.66 12.00
C PRO A 232 -20.00 -21.16 12.56
N ILE A 233 -19.82 -19.83 12.64
CA ILE A 233 -18.59 -19.23 13.19
C ILE A 233 -18.50 -19.43 14.70
N MET A 234 -19.64 -19.26 15.39
CA MET A 234 -19.73 -19.55 16.81
C MET A 234 -19.52 -21.02 17.13
N GLU A 235 -20.01 -21.92 16.29
CA GLU A 235 -19.81 -23.36 16.42
C GLU A 235 -18.32 -23.72 16.29
N ALA A 236 -17.65 -23.21 15.23
CA ALA A 236 -16.21 -23.37 15.04
C ALA A 236 -15.40 -22.82 16.23
N GLN A 237 -15.76 -21.63 16.75
CA GLN A 237 -15.11 -21.05 17.91
C GLN A 237 -15.31 -21.91 19.17
N ASN A 238 -16.49 -22.47 19.38
CA ASN A 238 -16.75 -23.37 20.49
C ASN A 238 -15.92 -24.65 20.39
N ILE A 239 -15.86 -25.27 19.22
CA ILE A 239 -15.04 -26.47 18.98
C ILE A 239 -13.55 -26.18 19.25
N VAL A 240 -13.02 -25.10 18.67
CA VAL A 240 -11.60 -24.72 18.86
C VAL A 240 -11.27 -24.42 20.32
N SER A 241 -12.21 -23.87 21.08
CA SER A 241 -12.03 -23.62 22.51
C SER A 241 -11.85 -24.89 23.36
N THR A 242 -12.23 -26.08 22.85
CA THR A 242 -12.07 -27.37 23.53
C THR A 242 -10.76 -28.06 23.19
N LEU A 243 -9.99 -27.58 22.20
CA LEU A 243 -8.75 -28.19 21.75
C LEU A 243 -7.59 -27.82 22.69
N SER A 244 -6.74 -28.83 22.98
CA SER A 244 -5.51 -28.65 23.74
C SER A 244 -4.35 -28.23 22.83
N PRO A 245 -3.65 -27.11 23.12
CA PRO A 245 -2.52 -26.67 22.30
C PRO A 245 -1.38 -27.70 22.22
N GLU A 246 -1.20 -28.53 23.25
CA GLU A 246 -0.06 -29.45 23.36
C GLU A 246 -0.27 -30.77 22.58
N THR A 247 -1.51 -31.24 22.48
CA THR A 247 -1.83 -32.54 21.89
C THR A 247 -2.56 -32.43 20.56
N ASP A 248 -3.42 -31.43 20.40
CA ASP A 248 -4.34 -31.35 19.28
C ASP A 248 -3.84 -30.39 18.19
N LEU A 249 -2.86 -29.53 18.51
CA LEU A 249 -2.39 -28.48 17.61
C LEU A 249 -0.88 -28.54 17.36
N LYS A 250 -0.48 -28.15 16.17
CA LYS A 250 0.88 -27.83 15.80
C LYS A 250 0.97 -26.34 15.51
N ILE A 251 1.56 -25.57 16.43
CA ILE A 251 1.64 -24.12 16.32
C ILE A 251 3.07 -23.73 15.92
N ASP A 252 3.20 -22.97 14.83
CA ASP A 252 4.45 -22.35 14.40
C ASP A 252 4.31 -20.83 14.45
N TYR A 253 4.84 -20.24 15.51
CA TYR A 253 4.83 -18.79 15.68
C TYR A 253 5.74 -18.06 14.68
N LYS A 254 6.72 -18.73 14.09
CA LYS A 254 7.66 -18.16 13.12
C LYS A 254 6.98 -17.94 11.77
N SER A 255 6.27 -18.95 11.29
CA SER A 255 5.48 -18.85 10.05
C SER A 255 4.07 -18.28 10.29
N ARG A 256 3.71 -17.97 11.55
CA ARG A 256 2.36 -17.51 11.94
C ARG A 256 1.27 -18.48 11.48
N SER A 257 1.52 -19.78 11.62
CA SER A 257 0.60 -20.83 11.22
C SER A 257 0.24 -21.74 12.38
N VAL A 258 -0.96 -22.29 12.32
CA VAL A 258 -1.45 -23.28 13.25
C VAL A 258 -2.17 -24.37 12.48
N SER A 259 -1.97 -25.62 12.85
CA SER A 259 -2.59 -26.77 12.20
C SER A 259 -3.05 -27.80 13.22
N LEU A 260 -4.04 -28.60 12.85
CA LEU A 260 -4.48 -29.73 13.65
C LEU A 260 -3.45 -30.88 13.58
N THR A 261 -3.23 -31.57 14.69
CA THR A 261 -2.64 -32.92 14.67
C THR A 261 -3.70 -33.93 14.23
N ASN A 262 -3.32 -35.20 14.02
CA ASN A 262 -4.30 -36.25 13.73
C ASN A 262 -5.36 -36.35 14.85
N ALA A 263 -4.95 -36.25 16.12
CA ALA A 263 -5.87 -36.25 17.25
C ALA A 263 -6.81 -35.04 17.27
N GLY A 264 -6.29 -33.84 16.93
CA GLY A 264 -7.12 -32.65 16.79
C GLY A 264 -8.11 -32.73 15.64
N ALA A 265 -7.68 -33.26 14.49
CA ALA A 265 -8.54 -33.47 13.32
C ALA A 265 -9.69 -34.43 13.61
N GLU A 266 -9.41 -35.52 14.33
CA GLU A 266 -10.42 -36.49 14.75
C GLU A 266 -11.44 -35.89 15.72
N LYS A 267 -11.00 -35.08 16.68
CA LYS A 267 -11.91 -34.36 17.59
C LYS A 267 -12.81 -33.38 16.86
N VAL A 268 -12.27 -32.62 15.88
CA VAL A 268 -13.04 -31.69 15.08
C VAL A 268 -14.05 -32.43 14.18
N ALA A 269 -13.62 -33.51 13.52
CA ALA A 269 -14.50 -34.32 12.69
C ALA A 269 -15.66 -34.89 13.52
N ASN A 270 -15.37 -35.45 14.71
CA ASN A 270 -16.40 -35.95 15.62
C ASN A 270 -17.37 -34.85 16.09
N ALA A 271 -16.89 -33.64 16.36
CA ALA A 271 -17.75 -32.53 16.77
C ALA A 271 -18.75 -32.10 15.68
N TYR A 272 -18.35 -32.23 14.41
CA TYR A 272 -19.24 -31.97 13.28
C TYR A 272 -19.99 -33.20 12.76
N ASN A 273 -19.83 -34.39 13.40
CA ASN A 273 -20.35 -35.67 12.96
C ASN A 273 -19.88 -36.06 11.54
N LEU A 274 -18.63 -35.77 11.21
CA LEU A 274 -17.99 -36.06 9.93
C LEU A 274 -17.05 -37.27 10.06
N VAL A 275 -16.84 -37.98 8.96
CA VAL A 275 -15.87 -39.09 8.90
C VAL A 275 -14.46 -38.51 8.81
N ASN A 276 -14.26 -37.50 7.98
CA ASN A 276 -12.98 -36.85 7.79
C ASN A 276 -13.20 -35.36 7.48
N ILE A 277 -12.57 -34.47 8.23
CA ILE A 277 -12.69 -33.01 8.05
C ILE A 277 -12.00 -32.50 6.78
N TYR A 278 -11.08 -33.30 6.21
CA TYR A 278 -10.29 -32.93 5.03
C TYR A 278 -10.92 -33.37 3.70
N ASP A 279 -12.08 -33.98 3.70
CA ASP A 279 -12.80 -34.34 2.48
C ASP A 279 -13.23 -33.08 1.72
N GLU A 280 -13.31 -33.17 0.40
CA GLU A 280 -13.62 -32.03 -0.47
C GLU A 280 -14.97 -31.37 -0.13
N ASP A 281 -15.96 -32.15 0.28
CA ASP A 281 -17.27 -31.64 0.71
C ASP A 281 -17.25 -30.87 2.01
N ASN A 282 -16.18 -31.02 2.82
CA ASN A 282 -16.05 -30.44 4.16
C ASN A 282 -15.15 -29.18 4.20
N ILE A 283 -14.73 -28.66 3.03
CA ILE A 283 -13.82 -27.51 2.90
C ILE A 283 -14.36 -26.29 3.68
N GLY A 284 -15.67 -26.05 3.67
CA GLY A 284 -16.30 -24.95 4.40
C GLY A 284 -16.12 -25.03 5.92
N TYR A 285 -16.28 -26.21 6.50
CA TYR A 285 -16.04 -26.43 7.95
C TYR A 285 -14.57 -26.27 8.29
N MET A 286 -13.68 -26.83 7.46
CA MET A 286 -12.24 -26.71 7.66
C MET A 286 -11.76 -25.26 7.61
N HIS A 287 -12.33 -24.46 6.70
CA HIS A 287 -12.05 -23.04 6.62
C HIS A 287 -12.42 -22.32 7.93
N LEU A 288 -13.65 -22.50 8.44
CA LEU A 288 -14.09 -21.89 9.69
C LEU A 288 -13.23 -22.28 10.90
N ILE A 289 -12.83 -23.55 10.97
CA ILE A 289 -11.92 -24.04 12.02
C ILE A 289 -10.55 -23.38 11.91
N ASN A 290 -9.99 -23.25 10.71
CA ASN A 290 -8.70 -22.59 10.50
C ASN A 290 -8.73 -21.13 10.97
N GLU A 291 -9.75 -20.37 10.61
CA GLU A 291 -9.86 -18.97 11.02
C GLU A 291 -10.04 -18.85 12.54
N ALA A 292 -10.81 -19.76 13.16
CA ALA A 292 -10.94 -19.82 14.61
C ALA A 292 -9.59 -20.20 15.30
N LEU A 293 -8.82 -21.12 14.74
CA LEU A 293 -7.48 -21.46 15.23
C LEU A 293 -6.53 -20.27 15.14
N LEU A 294 -6.48 -19.58 14.01
CA LEU A 294 -5.67 -18.37 13.83
C LEU A 294 -6.06 -17.29 14.84
N ALA A 295 -7.36 -17.03 15.00
CA ALA A 295 -7.88 -16.04 15.95
C ALA A 295 -7.47 -16.34 17.40
N ASN A 296 -7.45 -17.62 17.79
CA ASN A 296 -7.15 -18.02 19.19
C ASN A 296 -5.67 -18.12 19.50
N PHE A 297 -4.86 -18.62 18.57
CA PHE A 297 -3.48 -19.02 18.89
C PHE A 297 -2.41 -18.15 18.21
N ILE A 298 -2.71 -17.46 17.12
CA ILE A 298 -1.75 -16.67 16.38
C ILE A 298 -1.96 -15.16 16.57
N TYR A 299 -3.20 -14.67 16.42
CA TYR A 299 -3.51 -13.24 16.52
C TYR A 299 -3.67 -12.81 17.99
N LYS A 300 -2.90 -11.79 18.39
CA LYS A 300 -2.81 -11.32 19.77
C LYS A 300 -3.47 -9.95 19.94
N GLU A 301 -4.28 -9.81 20.96
CA GLU A 301 -4.86 -8.55 21.39
C GLU A 301 -3.75 -7.54 21.76
N ASN A 302 -3.93 -6.28 21.42
CA ASN A 302 -2.98 -5.16 21.57
C ASN A 302 -1.66 -5.30 20.77
N VAL A 303 -1.57 -6.28 19.89
CA VAL A 303 -0.43 -6.45 18.97
C VAL A 303 -0.93 -6.44 17.52
N ASP A 304 -1.85 -7.34 17.19
CA ASP A 304 -2.40 -7.48 15.83
C ASP A 304 -3.76 -6.76 15.70
N TYR A 305 -4.51 -6.68 16.79
CA TYR A 305 -5.80 -6.01 16.88
C TYR A 305 -6.06 -5.48 18.28
N ALA A 306 -7.01 -4.55 18.42
CA ALA A 306 -7.49 -4.06 19.71
C ALA A 306 -9.01 -4.05 19.74
N ILE A 307 -9.58 -4.10 20.95
CA ILE A 307 -11.02 -3.90 21.16
C ILE A 307 -11.27 -2.43 21.48
N THR A 308 -12.17 -1.80 20.75
CA THR A 308 -12.51 -0.40 20.96
C THR A 308 -13.18 -0.19 22.34
N LYS A 309 -12.92 0.99 22.95
CA LYS A 309 -13.54 1.37 24.23
C LYS A 309 -14.90 2.05 23.95
N GLY A 310 -15.95 1.67 24.64
CA GLY A 310 -17.26 2.29 24.48
C GLY A 310 -18.42 1.31 24.68
N LYS A 311 -19.66 1.76 24.37
CA LYS A 311 -20.85 0.91 24.44
C LYS A 311 -20.88 -0.12 23.30
N ASN A 312 -20.46 0.28 22.10
CA ASN A 312 -20.33 -0.61 20.94
C ASN A 312 -18.85 -0.99 20.83
N LYS A 313 -18.50 -2.17 21.33
CA LYS A 313 -17.15 -2.69 21.24
C LYS A 313 -16.95 -3.38 19.91
N GLU A 314 -15.85 -3.05 19.24
CA GLU A 314 -15.50 -3.60 17.93
C GLU A 314 -14.04 -4.05 17.93
N VAL A 315 -13.76 -5.10 17.18
CA VAL A 315 -12.38 -5.49 16.84
C VAL A 315 -11.83 -4.48 15.82
N CYS A 316 -10.69 -3.90 16.10
CA CYS A 316 -10.01 -2.95 15.25
C CYS A 316 -8.60 -3.43 14.94
N ILE A 317 -8.22 -3.48 13.67
CA ILE A 317 -6.88 -3.90 13.25
C ILE A 317 -5.84 -2.89 13.73
N ILE A 318 -4.71 -3.39 14.23
CA ILE A 318 -3.51 -2.59 14.48
C ILE A 318 -2.57 -2.82 13.30
N ASP A 319 -2.22 -1.74 12.62
CA ASP A 319 -1.21 -1.78 11.57
C ASP A 319 0.15 -2.13 12.17
N SER A 320 0.73 -3.22 11.75
CA SER A 320 2.01 -3.72 12.29
C SER A 320 3.21 -2.79 12.03
N PHE A 321 3.09 -1.86 11.07
CA PHE A 321 4.14 -0.89 10.73
C PHE A 321 4.00 0.42 11.46
N THR A 322 2.78 0.94 11.49
CA THR A 322 2.51 2.26 12.06
C THR A 322 2.09 2.18 13.52
N GLY A 323 1.72 0.99 14.03
CA GLY A 323 1.11 0.80 15.34
C GLY A 323 -0.27 1.47 15.47
N ARG A 324 -0.84 1.93 14.36
CA ARG A 324 -2.12 2.64 14.34
C ARG A 324 -3.29 1.68 14.29
N MET A 325 -4.33 1.97 15.06
CA MET A 325 -5.64 1.34 14.83
C MET A 325 -6.21 1.83 13.49
N GLN A 326 -6.76 0.90 12.72
CA GLN A 326 -7.39 1.16 11.43
C GLN A 326 -8.91 0.95 11.53
N PRO A 327 -9.69 1.95 11.99
CA PRO A 327 -11.14 1.84 12.14
C PRO A 327 -11.80 1.58 10.78
N GLY A 328 -12.77 0.67 10.77
CA GLY A 328 -13.53 0.34 9.55
C GLY A 328 -12.81 -0.63 8.61
N ARG A 329 -11.56 -1.00 8.88
CA ARG A 329 -10.84 -2.05 8.16
C ARG A 329 -11.04 -3.40 8.87
N ARG A 330 -11.24 -4.46 8.10
CA ARG A 330 -11.48 -5.82 8.61
C ARG A 330 -10.43 -6.79 8.06
N PHE A 331 -10.10 -7.83 8.82
CA PHE A 331 -9.38 -8.97 8.27
C PHE A 331 -10.30 -9.70 7.29
N SER A 332 -9.73 -10.24 6.23
CA SER A 332 -10.42 -11.02 5.21
C SER A 332 -10.68 -12.46 5.66
N ASN A 333 -11.42 -13.21 4.85
CA ASN A 333 -11.60 -14.65 4.94
C ASN A 333 -12.24 -15.16 6.24
N GLY A 334 -13.12 -14.38 6.88
CA GLY A 334 -13.77 -14.83 8.12
C GLY A 334 -12.93 -14.65 9.39
N LEU A 335 -11.63 -14.33 9.28
CA LEU A 335 -10.76 -14.13 10.45
C LEU A 335 -11.27 -13.03 11.39
N HIS A 336 -11.80 -11.93 10.81
CA HIS A 336 -12.33 -10.85 11.63
C HIS A 336 -13.53 -11.30 12.45
N GLN A 337 -14.43 -12.08 11.87
CA GLN A 337 -15.56 -12.68 12.57
C GLN A 337 -15.12 -13.71 13.60
N ALA A 338 -14.08 -14.50 13.30
CA ALA A 338 -13.52 -15.42 14.29
C ALA A 338 -12.94 -14.68 15.51
N LEU A 339 -12.31 -13.50 15.30
CA LEU A 339 -11.87 -12.62 16.39
C LEU A 339 -13.06 -12.00 17.14
N GLU A 340 -14.11 -11.57 16.45
CA GLU A 340 -15.34 -11.09 17.06
C GLU A 340 -15.99 -12.20 17.91
N ALA A 341 -16.06 -13.44 17.40
CA ALA A 341 -16.58 -14.61 18.12
C ALA A 341 -15.76 -14.94 19.38
N LYS A 342 -14.42 -14.87 19.29
CA LYS A 342 -13.52 -15.03 20.45
C LYS A 342 -13.83 -14.02 21.57
N HIS A 343 -14.22 -12.81 21.21
CA HIS A 343 -14.48 -11.71 22.15
C HIS A 343 -15.98 -11.44 22.43
N LEU A 344 -16.87 -12.34 22.00
CA LEU A 344 -18.31 -12.22 22.25
C LEU A 344 -18.64 -12.00 23.72
N ARG A 345 -17.97 -12.74 24.63
CA ARG A 345 -18.12 -12.60 26.09
C ARG A 345 -17.66 -11.24 26.62
N ASN A 346 -16.84 -10.52 25.86
CA ASN A 346 -16.34 -9.19 26.20
C ASN A 346 -17.29 -8.07 25.68
N GLY A 347 -18.43 -8.44 25.08
CA GLY A 347 -19.43 -7.53 24.55
C GLY A 347 -19.14 -7.01 23.15
N VAL A 348 -18.34 -7.75 22.37
CA VAL A 348 -18.16 -7.54 20.94
C VAL A 348 -19.28 -8.30 20.21
N GLU A 349 -19.91 -7.67 19.22
CA GLU A 349 -20.93 -8.31 18.37
C GLU A 349 -20.27 -8.89 17.12
N ILE A 350 -20.72 -10.06 16.68
CA ILE A 350 -20.29 -10.63 15.38
C ILE A 350 -21.06 -9.90 14.30
N LYS A 351 -20.33 -9.16 13.48
CA LYS A 351 -20.90 -8.46 12.33
C LYS A 351 -20.98 -9.37 11.12
N GLU A 352 -21.90 -9.03 10.21
CA GLU A 352 -22.03 -9.72 8.92
C GLU A 352 -20.70 -9.75 8.17
N GLU A 353 -20.42 -10.85 7.46
CA GLU A 353 -19.22 -10.98 6.64
C GLU A 353 -19.30 -10.06 5.44
N ASN A 354 -18.19 -9.42 5.13
CA ASN A 354 -18.09 -8.65 3.90
C ASN A 354 -17.60 -9.57 2.80
N LYS A 355 -18.48 -9.91 1.85
CA LYS A 355 -18.03 -10.58 0.60
C LYS A 355 -17.14 -9.64 -0.19
N THR A 356 -16.02 -10.15 -0.66
CA THR A 356 -15.10 -9.40 -1.54
C THR A 356 -15.75 -9.23 -2.91
N ILE A 357 -16.01 -7.99 -3.30
CA ILE A 357 -16.57 -7.65 -4.61
C ILE A 357 -15.47 -7.41 -5.63
N ALA A 358 -14.45 -6.68 -5.21
CA ALA A 358 -13.31 -6.34 -6.05
C ALA A 358 -12.03 -6.25 -5.22
N THR A 359 -10.94 -6.70 -5.79
CA THR A 359 -9.61 -6.68 -5.15
C THR A 359 -8.53 -6.42 -6.18
N ILE A 360 -7.48 -5.70 -5.75
CA ILE A 360 -6.25 -5.54 -6.52
C ILE A 360 -5.07 -5.32 -5.57
N THR A 361 -3.92 -5.90 -5.87
CA THR A 361 -2.67 -5.55 -5.18
C THR A 361 -2.13 -4.22 -5.70
N LEU A 362 -1.43 -3.44 -4.87
CA LEU A 362 -0.77 -2.22 -5.31
C LEU A 362 0.25 -2.51 -6.43
N GLN A 363 0.92 -3.68 -6.36
CA GLN A 363 1.82 -4.12 -7.42
C GLN A 363 1.12 -4.19 -8.78
N ASN A 364 -0.02 -4.86 -8.86
CA ASN A 364 -0.76 -5.00 -10.10
C ASN A 364 -1.45 -3.69 -10.53
N TYR A 365 -1.85 -2.85 -9.57
CA TYR A 365 -2.38 -1.53 -9.88
C TYR A 365 -1.33 -0.64 -10.57
N PHE A 366 -0.13 -0.49 -9.99
CA PHE A 366 0.90 0.37 -10.60
C PHE A 366 1.42 -0.19 -11.93
N ARG A 367 1.36 -1.49 -12.16
CA ARG A 367 1.69 -2.11 -13.48
C ARG A 367 0.72 -1.71 -14.60
N LEU A 368 -0.39 -1.03 -14.31
CA LEU A 368 -1.28 -0.48 -15.33
C LEU A 368 -0.69 0.76 -16.01
N TYR A 369 0.21 1.46 -15.34
CA TYR A 369 0.84 2.66 -15.91
C TYR A 369 1.85 2.29 -16.99
N ASN A 370 1.82 3.06 -18.10
CA ASN A 370 2.79 2.91 -19.19
C ASN A 370 4.20 3.29 -18.73
N LYS A 371 4.31 4.24 -17.79
CA LYS A 371 5.58 4.70 -17.23
C LYS A 371 5.46 4.93 -15.73
N ILE A 372 6.33 4.27 -14.99
CA ILE A 372 6.46 4.43 -13.54
C ILE A 372 7.83 5.02 -13.24
N SER A 373 7.88 5.95 -12.32
CA SER A 373 9.12 6.44 -11.71
C SER A 373 8.91 6.69 -10.22
N GLY A 374 9.98 6.72 -9.46
CA GLY A 374 9.83 6.95 -8.03
C GLY A 374 11.09 7.48 -7.37
N MET A 375 10.93 8.05 -6.19
CA MET A 375 12.05 8.58 -5.42
C MET A 375 11.93 8.16 -3.96
N SER A 376 13.08 7.86 -3.34
CA SER A 376 13.20 7.60 -1.90
C SER A 376 14.62 7.84 -1.45
N GLY A 377 14.84 7.94 -0.14
CA GLY A 377 16.18 8.00 0.45
C GLY A 377 16.79 6.63 0.76
N THR A 378 16.07 5.54 0.53
CA THR A 378 16.41 4.18 1.00
C THR A 378 15.97 3.07 0.05
N ALA A 379 16.01 3.31 -1.27
CA ALA A 379 15.50 2.35 -2.26
C ALA A 379 16.51 1.26 -2.65
N ILE A 380 17.81 1.50 -2.50
CA ILE A 380 18.88 0.59 -3.01
C ILE A 380 18.84 -0.79 -2.33
N GLU A 381 18.37 -0.87 -1.09
CA GLU A 381 18.27 -2.12 -0.35
C GLU A 381 17.30 -3.09 -1.03
N GLU A 382 16.23 -2.57 -1.66
CA GLU A 382 15.18 -3.34 -2.34
C GLU A 382 15.30 -3.32 -3.87
N GLN A 383 16.47 -2.96 -4.43
CA GLN A 383 16.68 -2.82 -5.88
C GLN A 383 16.29 -4.06 -6.68
N ASN A 384 16.48 -5.26 -6.10
CA ASN A 384 16.14 -6.52 -6.77
C ASN A 384 14.62 -6.69 -6.89
N GLU A 385 13.88 -6.34 -5.85
CA GLU A 385 12.42 -6.41 -5.87
C GLU A 385 11.83 -5.36 -6.82
N PHE A 386 12.34 -4.14 -6.82
CA PHE A 386 11.93 -3.12 -7.79
C PHE A 386 12.16 -3.56 -9.23
N GLN A 387 13.29 -4.18 -9.50
CA GLN A 387 13.61 -4.70 -10.85
C GLN A 387 12.73 -5.90 -11.22
N GLU A 388 12.53 -6.87 -10.31
CA GLU A 388 11.79 -8.09 -10.59
C GLU A 388 10.28 -7.82 -10.73
N VAL A 389 9.72 -6.98 -9.87
CA VAL A 389 8.27 -6.75 -9.79
C VAL A 389 7.81 -5.65 -10.75
N TYR A 390 8.56 -4.56 -10.86
CA TYR A 390 8.12 -3.36 -11.58
C TYR A 390 9.01 -3.02 -12.80
N GLY A 391 10.12 -3.72 -13.00
CA GLY A 391 11.10 -3.41 -14.06
C GLY A 391 11.92 -2.15 -13.80
N LEU A 392 11.86 -1.59 -12.57
CA LEU A 392 12.48 -0.32 -12.22
C LEU A 392 13.93 -0.51 -11.75
N LYS A 393 14.85 0.29 -12.28
CA LYS A 393 16.23 0.38 -11.79
C LYS A 393 16.33 1.44 -10.70
N VAL A 394 17.13 1.17 -9.67
CA VAL A 394 17.45 2.16 -8.63
C VAL A 394 18.76 2.85 -8.99
N ILE A 395 18.69 4.16 -9.14
CA ILE A 395 19.85 5.02 -9.46
C ILE A 395 20.23 5.81 -8.21
N PRO A 396 21.36 5.50 -7.58
CA PRO A 396 21.84 6.27 -6.43
C PRO A 396 22.36 7.63 -6.89
N ILE A 397 21.75 8.69 -6.40
CA ILE A 397 22.15 10.08 -6.66
C ILE A 397 23.08 10.54 -5.54
N GLN A 398 24.26 11.04 -5.93
CA GLN A 398 25.22 11.56 -4.96
C GLN A 398 24.63 12.76 -4.20
N PRO A 399 24.85 12.86 -2.89
CA PRO A 399 24.35 14.00 -2.13
C PRO A 399 25.07 15.29 -2.54
N ASN A 400 24.35 16.43 -2.45
CA ASN A 400 24.92 17.75 -2.77
C ASN A 400 26.11 18.12 -1.85
N LYS A 401 26.05 17.73 -0.58
CA LYS A 401 27.14 17.88 0.38
C LYS A 401 27.50 16.54 1.01
N PRO A 402 28.79 16.30 1.37
CA PRO A 402 29.20 15.06 2.03
C PRO A 402 28.43 14.81 3.32
N LEU A 403 28.13 13.56 3.60
CA LEU A 403 27.53 13.16 4.88
C LEU A 403 28.61 13.16 5.97
N ILE A 404 28.38 13.95 7.01
CA ILE A 404 29.30 14.04 8.17
C ILE A 404 28.65 13.48 9.45
N ARG A 405 27.54 12.72 9.31
CA ARG A 405 26.84 12.07 10.42
C ARG A 405 27.75 11.07 11.13
N LYS A 406 27.69 11.08 12.47
CA LYS A 406 28.35 10.07 13.32
C LYS A 406 27.33 9.06 13.76
N ASP A 407 27.45 7.82 13.27
CA ASP A 407 26.63 6.71 13.71
C ASP A 407 27.38 5.97 14.83
N GLU A 408 26.87 6.06 16.05
CA GLU A 408 27.45 5.37 17.22
C GLU A 408 27.19 3.86 17.16
N GLU A 409 28.01 3.09 17.84
CA GLU A 409 27.85 1.65 17.94
C GLU A 409 26.53 1.30 18.63
N ILE A 410 25.90 0.20 18.19
CA ILE A 410 24.67 -0.30 18.80
C ILE A 410 24.97 -0.76 20.24
N ILE A 411 24.16 -0.32 21.20
CA ILE A 411 24.22 -0.75 22.58
C ILE A 411 23.00 -1.62 22.88
N ALA A 412 23.25 -2.81 23.40
CA ALA A 412 22.20 -3.79 23.65
C ALA A 412 22.16 -4.20 25.13
N PHE A 413 20.96 -4.40 25.67
CA PHE A 413 20.71 -4.80 27.05
C PHE A 413 19.92 -6.11 27.11
N THR A 414 20.03 -6.82 28.23
CA THR A 414 19.28 -8.06 28.46
C THR A 414 17.80 -7.80 28.70
N THR A 415 17.42 -6.66 29.28
CA THR A 415 16.03 -6.33 29.64
C THR A 415 15.61 -4.96 29.10
N ALA A 416 14.32 -4.83 28.78
CA ALA A 416 13.73 -3.56 28.38
C ALA A 416 13.85 -2.49 29.47
N LYS A 417 13.79 -2.86 30.75
CA LYS A 417 13.97 -1.92 31.86
C LYS A 417 15.32 -1.20 31.79
N MET A 418 16.42 -1.97 31.65
CA MET A 418 17.78 -1.41 31.55
C MET A 418 17.94 -0.54 30.30
N LYS A 419 17.37 -0.99 29.16
CA LYS A 419 17.33 -0.19 27.93
C LYS A 419 16.71 1.18 28.18
N TRP A 420 15.49 1.20 28.71
CA TRP A 420 14.78 2.45 28.95
C TRP A 420 15.44 3.35 29.98
N ASP A 421 16.05 2.82 31.02
CA ASP A 421 16.81 3.59 31.99
C ASP A 421 18.02 4.26 31.31
N TYR A 422 18.73 3.53 30.44
CA TYR A 422 19.85 4.06 29.66
C TYR A 422 19.40 5.09 28.60
N VAL A 423 18.29 4.85 27.91
CA VAL A 423 17.72 5.84 26.95
C VAL A 423 17.45 7.16 27.64
N VAL A 424 16.84 7.16 28.84
CA VAL A 424 16.59 8.38 29.62
C VAL A 424 17.89 9.06 30.01
N GLU A 425 18.91 8.31 30.42
CA GLU A 425 20.24 8.84 30.76
C GLU A 425 20.88 9.55 29.55
N ARG A 426 20.80 8.93 28.35
CA ARG A 426 21.34 9.54 27.12
C ARG A 426 20.59 10.83 26.75
N ILE A 427 19.27 10.84 26.88
CA ILE A 427 18.46 12.05 26.65
C ILE A 427 18.87 13.16 27.60
N ILE A 428 19.05 12.86 28.91
CA ILE A 428 19.51 13.85 29.92
C ILE A 428 20.90 14.38 29.55
N TYR A 429 21.81 13.49 29.14
CA TYR A 429 23.16 13.87 28.73
C TYR A 429 23.12 14.86 27.55
N HIS A 430 22.40 14.54 26.47
CA HIS A 430 22.34 15.44 25.30
C HIS A 430 21.60 16.76 25.59
N ASN A 431 20.55 16.70 26.43
CA ASN A 431 19.82 17.90 26.81
C ASN A 431 20.72 18.88 27.63
N LYS A 432 21.60 18.35 28.50
CA LYS A 432 22.60 19.16 29.22
C LYS A 432 23.60 19.82 28.26
N GLU A 433 23.93 19.16 27.17
CA GLU A 433 24.79 19.68 26.10
C GLU A 433 24.04 20.59 25.12
N HIS A 434 22.79 20.97 25.43
CA HIS A 434 21.90 21.78 24.58
C HIS A 434 21.60 21.23 23.21
N ARG A 435 21.77 19.90 22.98
CA ARG A 435 21.47 19.24 21.71
C ARG A 435 20.00 18.89 21.63
N PRO A 436 19.34 19.14 20.49
CA PRO A 436 18.02 18.59 20.23
C PRO A 436 18.08 17.06 20.09
N VAL A 437 17.07 16.38 20.63
CA VAL A 437 17.00 14.91 20.61
C VAL A 437 15.67 14.45 19.98
N LEU A 438 15.78 13.66 18.94
CA LEU A 438 14.64 12.92 18.35
C LEU A 438 14.74 11.47 18.72
N VAL A 439 13.74 10.95 19.42
CA VAL A 439 13.70 9.55 19.83
C VAL A 439 12.66 8.80 19.00
N GLY A 440 13.12 7.80 18.25
CA GLY A 440 12.25 6.90 17.49
C GLY A 440 11.82 5.71 18.34
N THR A 441 10.51 5.48 18.41
CA THR A 441 9.90 4.30 19.05
C THR A 441 9.12 3.50 18.02
N VAL A 442 8.99 2.19 18.23
CA VAL A 442 8.27 1.31 17.29
C VAL A 442 6.77 1.32 17.55
N SER A 443 6.35 1.48 18.82
CA SER A 443 4.94 1.45 19.19
C SER A 443 4.49 2.75 19.88
N VAL A 444 3.17 2.96 19.90
CA VAL A 444 2.56 4.07 20.66
C VAL A 444 2.76 3.85 22.17
N GLU A 445 2.65 2.60 22.64
CA GLU A 445 2.87 2.23 24.03
C GLU A 445 4.28 2.61 24.50
N ASP A 446 5.29 2.33 23.68
CA ASP A 446 6.68 2.70 23.98
C ASP A 446 6.87 4.21 24.05
N SER A 447 6.23 4.96 23.15
CA SER A 447 6.27 6.42 23.16
C SER A 447 5.62 7.01 24.41
N GLU A 448 4.50 6.43 24.85
CA GLU A 448 3.83 6.83 26.10
C GLU A 448 4.64 6.43 27.36
N LEU A 449 5.24 5.22 27.34
CA LEU A 449 6.12 4.77 28.43
C LEU A 449 7.32 5.72 28.60
N LEU A 450 7.99 6.05 27.49
CA LEU A 450 9.10 6.98 27.52
C LEU A 450 8.66 8.38 27.97
N SER A 451 7.52 8.87 27.50
CA SER A 451 6.95 10.15 27.91
C SER A 451 6.71 10.21 29.41
N LYS A 452 6.13 9.15 30.02
CA LYS A 452 5.95 9.06 31.48
C LYS A 452 7.28 9.09 32.23
N ARG A 453 8.33 8.43 31.70
CA ARG A 453 9.68 8.43 32.33
C ARG A 453 10.34 9.80 32.25
N LEU A 454 10.25 10.48 31.10
CA LEU A 454 10.78 11.86 30.93
C LEU A 454 10.06 12.88 31.81
N SER A 455 8.73 12.72 31.97
CA SER A 455 7.94 13.55 32.88
C SER A 455 8.38 13.38 34.35
N LYS A 456 8.67 12.14 34.78
CA LYS A 456 9.25 11.87 36.11
C LYS A 456 10.64 12.49 36.27
N ALA A 457 11.43 12.54 35.19
CA ALA A 457 12.73 13.21 35.17
C ALA A 457 12.61 14.74 35.01
N ARG A 458 11.39 15.30 34.96
CA ARG A 458 11.09 16.74 34.80
C ARG A 458 11.64 17.35 33.49
N LEU A 459 11.76 16.55 32.45
CA LEU A 459 12.18 17.00 31.12
C LEU A 459 10.97 17.38 30.28
N LYS A 460 10.98 18.60 29.75
CA LYS A 460 9.96 19.04 28.76
C LYS A 460 10.18 18.30 27.45
N HIS A 461 9.14 17.71 26.90
CA HIS A 461 9.21 16.96 25.65
C HIS A 461 7.89 17.02 24.90
N LYS A 462 7.93 16.73 23.59
CA LYS A 462 6.77 16.58 22.74
C LYS A 462 6.64 15.13 22.28
N VAL A 463 5.42 14.64 22.13
CA VAL A 463 5.15 13.27 21.67
C VAL A 463 4.30 13.32 20.41
N LEU A 464 4.71 12.58 19.39
CA LEU A 464 4.03 12.43 18.10
C LEU A 464 3.44 11.02 18.02
N ASN A 465 2.13 10.93 18.14
CA ASN A 465 1.41 9.65 18.20
C ASN A 465 0.66 9.33 16.90
N ALA A 466 1.05 9.95 15.79
CA ALA A 466 0.47 9.68 14.48
C ALA A 466 -1.08 9.86 14.39
N LYS A 467 -1.66 10.73 15.24
CA LYS A 467 -3.12 10.97 15.29
C LYS A 467 -3.60 12.11 14.39
N GLN A 468 -2.72 13.07 14.06
CA GLN A 468 -3.06 14.25 13.26
C GLN A 468 -1.86 14.73 12.43
N ASN A 469 -1.88 14.46 11.13
CA ASN A 469 -0.75 14.72 10.23
C ASN A 469 -0.29 16.18 10.18
N GLU A 470 -1.21 17.15 10.24
CA GLU A 470 -0.85 18.58 10.19
C GLU A 470 -0.15 19.07 11.46
N GLU A 471 -0.61 18.63 12.64
CA GLU A 471 0.04 18.97 13.90
C GLU A 471 1.40 18.31 14.03
N GLU A 472 1.53 17.08 13.52
CA GLU A 472 2.78 16.35 13.47
C GLU A 472 3.85 17.10 12.67
N ALA A 473 3.50 17.60 11.48
CA ALA A 473 4.42 18.36 10.65
C ALA A 473 4.97 19.61 11.35
N LYS A 474 4.11 20.35 12.08
CA LYS A 474 4.50 21.52 12.85
C LYS A 474 5.44 21.18 14.01
N ILE A 475 5.18 20.07 14.70
CA ILE A 475 6.00 19.61 15.84
C ILE A 475 7.35 19.13 15.34
N ILE A 476 7.40 18.36 14.26
CA ILE A 476 8.64 17.85 13.67
C ILE A 476 9.52 19.00 13.16
N ALA A 477 8.95 20.00 12.52
CA ALA A 477 9.70 21.15 12.05
C ALA A 477 10.47 21.88 13.20
N GLN A 478 9.96 21.80 14.44
CA GLN A 478 10.57 22.37 15.63
C GLN A 478 11.50 21.40 16.39
N ALA A 479 11.61 20.15 15.96
CA ALA A 479 12.40 19.13 16.66
C ALA A 479 13.91 19.39 16.65
N GLY A 480 14.38 20.26 15.75
CA GLY A 480 15.80 20.68 15.67
C GLY A 480 16.19 21.87 16.51
N ALA A 481 15.26 22.51 17.24
CA ALA A 481 15.55 23.65 18.12
C ALA A 481 16.36 23.21 19.35
N LYS A 482 17.24 24.09 19.87
CA LYS A 482 18.04 23.82 21.07
C LYS A 482 17.20 23.31 22.24
N ASN A 483 17.67 22.25 22.90
CA ASN A 483 16.99 21.57 24.03
C ASN A 483 15.64 20.91 23.65
N ALA A 484 15.23 20.86 22.39
CA ALA A 484 14.02 20.16 22.01
C ALA A 484 14.18 18.65 22.25
N ILE A 485 13.20 18.04 22.92
CA ILE A 485 13.10 16.59 23.05
C ILE A 485 11.79 16.19 22.38
N THR A 486 11.90 15.38 21.32
CA THR A 486 10.75 14.90 20.56
C THR A 486 10.75 13.38 20.53
N ILE A 487 9.66 12.77 20.96
CA ILE A 487 9.43 11.33 20.84
C ILE A 487 8.51 11.14 19.64
N ALA A 488 8.87 10.28 18.70
CA ALA A 488 8.07 10.01 17.52
C ALA A 488 8.02 8.51 17.23
N THR A 489 6.89 8.00 16.80
CA THR A 489 6.86 6.67 16.16
C THR A 489 7.55 6.75 14.80
N ASN A 490 8.12 5.64 14.31
CA ASN A 490 8.97 5.61 13.12
C ASN A 490 8.39 6.32 11.88
N MET A 491 7.07 6.28 11.72
CA MET A 491 6.37 6.87 10.56
C MET A 491 5.93 8.33 10.78
N ALA A 492 5.97 8.82 12.03
CA ALA A 492 5.53 10.17 12.32
C ALA A 492 6.46 11.23 11.70
N GLY A 493 5.86 12.23 11.04
CA GLY A 493 6.58 13.31 10.39
C GLY A 493 7.36 12.93 9.13
N ARG A 494 7.11 11.76 8.50
CA ARG A 494 7.73 11.39 7.21
C ARG A 494 7.39 12.45 6.15
N GLY A 495 8.34 12.77 5.27
CA GLY A 495 8.19 13.83 4.27
C GLY A 495 8.34 15.25 4.80
N THR A 496 8.52 15.45 6.13
CA THR A 496 8.75 16.76 6.71
C THR A 496 10.22 16.97 7.07
N ASP A 497 10.77 18.14 6.72
CA ASP A 497 12.15 18.50 7.04
C ASP A 497 12.29 19.02 8.46
N ILE A 498 13.43 18.70 9.11
CA ILE A 498 13.80 19.17 10.43
C ILE A 498 14.88 20.23 10.26
N LYS A 499 14.55 21.48 10.57
CA LYS A 499 15.54 22.55 10.59
C LYS A 499 16.27 22.50 11.93
N VAL A 500 17.59 22.38 11.87
CA VAL A 500 18.46 22.35 13.05
C VAL A 500 19.10 23.72 13.19
N ASP A 501 19.19 24.27 14.41
CA ASP A 501 19.88 25.52 14.68
C ASP A 501 21.38 25.37 14.36
N ASP A 502 21.99 26.41 13.76
CA ASP A 502 23.34 26.36 13.16
C ASP A 502 24.44 25.91 14.14
N ASP A 503 24.31 26.20 15.44
CA ASP A 503 25.31 25.91 16.46
C ASP A 503 25.13 24.58 17.18
N THR A 504 24.27 23.67 16.66
CA THR A 504 23.96 22.41 17.34
C THR A 504 23.87 21.21 16.37
N GLU A 505 23.94 20.03 16.94
CA GLU A 505 23.73 18.77 16.18
C GLU A 505 22.45 18.07 16.66
N LEU A 506 21.59 17.67 15.75
CA LEU A 506 20.42 16.83 16.08
C LEU A 506 20.89 15.40 16.38
N VAL A 507 20.54 14.92 17.57
CA VAL A 507 20.77 13.54 17.97
C VAL A 507 19.51 12.71 17.70
N VAL A 508 19.64 11.61 16.97
CA VAL A 508 18.56 10.65 16.73
C VAL A 508 18.84 9.37 17.51
N ILE A 509 17.91 9.01 18.41
CA ILE A 509 18.02 7.78 19.20
C ILE A 509 16.98 6.78 18.68
N LEU A 510 17.46 5.63 18.21
CA LEU A 510 16.63 4.49 17.87
C LEU A 510 16.51 3.60 19.11
N THR A 511 15.29 3.30 19.54
CA THR A 511 15.06 2.49 20.76
C THR A 511 14.81 1.01 20.45
N GLU A 512 14.72 0.64 19.19
CA GLU A 512 14.54 -0.73 18.70
C GLU A 512 15.08 -0.85 17.27
N LEU A 513 15.43 -2.05 16.82
CA LEU A 513 15.61 -2.33 15.40
C LEU A 513 14.25 -2.64 14.78
N ASN A 514 14.00 -2.13 13.58
CA ASN A 514 12.81 -2.44 12.81
C ASN A 514 12.98 -3.76 12.05
N GLU A 515 11.89 -4.28 11.48
CA GLU A 515 11.93 -5.48 10.64
C GLU A 515 12.81 -5.29 9.40
N SER A 516 12.90 -4.06 8.88
CA SER A 516 13.77 -3.69 7.76
C SER A 516 14.79 -2.64 8.18
N SER A 517 16.04 -2.86 7.80
CA SER A 517 17.16 -1.93 7.97
C SER A 517 16.91 -0.57 7.31
N ARG A 518 16.11 -0.56 6.25
CA ARG A 518 15.68 0.62 5.53
C ARG A 518 14.90 1.61 6.41
N ILE A 519 14.00 1.10 7.27
CA ILE A 519 13.21 1.93 8.20
C ILE A 519 14.16 2.59 9.23
N ASP A 520 15.15 1.83 9.72
CA ASP A 520 16.19 2.36 10.62
C ASP A 520 16.99 3.48 9.91
N ASN A 521 17.34 3.28 8.63
CA ASN A 521 18.08 4.24 7.84
C ASN A 521 17.27 5.51 7.53
N GLN A 522 15.95 5.40 7.36
CA GLN A 522 15.06 6.56 7.22
C GLN A 522 15.03 7.42 8.50
N LEU A 523 14.98 6.77 9.66
CA LEU A 523 15.01 7.48 10.94
C LEU A 523 16.39 8.13 11.16
N LYS A 524 17.49 7.41 10.91
CA LYS A 524 18.85 7.96 10.92
C LYS A 524 19.02 9.12 9.93
N GLY A 525 18.33 9.08 8.80
CA GLY A 525 18.31 10.14 7.80
C GLY A 525 17.60 11.43 8.21
N ARG A 526 17.01 11.48 9.43
CA ARG A 526 16.42 12.70 9.96
C ARG A 526 17.47 13.73 10.41
N THR A 527 18.70 13.28 10.65
CA THR A 527 19.82 14.15 11.05
C THR A 527 20.92 14.20 9.98
N SER A 528 21.81 15.16 10.10
CA SER A 528 22.94 15.40 9.19
C SER A 528 22.51 15.66 7.74
N ARG A 529 21.54 16.54 7.55
CA ARG A 529 21.04 16.96 6.25
C ARG A 529 21.86 18.10 5.69
N GLN A 530 22.04 18.16 4.37
CA GLN A 530 22.77 19.23 3.67
C GLN A 530 24.17 19.53 4.27
N GLY A 531 24.88 18.47 4.72
CA GLY A 531 26.22 18.62 5.30
C GLY A 531 26.23 19.18 6.73
N ALA A 532 25.08 19.30 7.41
CA ALA A 532 25.02 19.65 8.82
C ALA A 532 25.58 18.52 9.70
N PRO A 533 26.16 18.82 10.88
CA PRO A 533 26.57 17.80 11.83
C PRO A 533 25.36 17.05 12.37
N GLY A 534 25.56 15.80 12.77
CA GLY A 534 24.49 14.97 13.33
C GLY A 534 25.00 13.67 13.91
N ARG A 535 24.22 13.09 14.80
CA ARG A 535 24.59 11.88 15.53
C ARG A 535 23.42 10.92 15.60
N THR A 536 23.71 9.62 15.54
CA THR A 536 22.70 8.58 15.78
C THR A 536 23.17 7.60 16.83
N GLU A 537 22.28 7.19 17.71
CA GLU A 537 22.47 6.16 18.73
C GLU A 537 21.40 5.10 18.57
N THR A 538 21.78 3.82 18.63
CA THR A 538 20.84 2.70 18.58
C THR A 538 20.94 1.92 19.87
N ILE A 539 19.86 1.87 20.66
CA ILE A 539 19.80 1.28 22.00
C ILE A 539 18.67 0.25 22.01
N ILE A 540 19.01 -1.02 22.18
CA ILE A 540 18.09 -2.17 22.04
C ILE A 540 18.11 -3.09 23.24
N SER A 541 17.13 -3.99 23.35
CA SER A 541 17.11 -5.06 24.37
C SER A 541 16.67 -6.38 23.77
N LEU A 542 17.00 -7.50 24.44
CA LEU A 542 16.52 -8.85 24.05
C LEU A 542 15.00 -9.01 24.22
N GLU A 543 14.34 -8.09 24.91
CA GLU A 543 12.89 -8.09 25.10
C GLU A 543 12.14 -7.26 24.06
N ASP A 544 12.85 -6.68 23.09
CA ASP A 544 12.25 -5.89 22.02
C ASP A 544 11.39 -6.74 21.09
N SER A 545 10.45 -6.12 20.41
CA SER A 545 9.41 -6.78 19.60
C SER A 545 9.99 -7.67 18.51
N ILE A 546 11.07 -7.23 17.87
CA ILE A 546 11.75 -7.96 16.80
C ILE A 546 12.31 -9.31 17.30
N PHE A 547 12.81 -9.37 18.55
CA PHE A 547 13.40 -10.58 19.11
C PHE A 547 12.35 -11.55 19.70
N LYS A 548 11.15 -11.06 20.01
CA LYS A 548 10.01 -11.92 20.41
C LYS A 548 9.49 -12.80 19.28
N ARG A 549 9.74 -12.40 18.03
CA ARG A 549 9.36 -13.17 16.84
C ARG A 549 10.34 -14.30 16.50
N VAL A 550 11.55 -14.18 17.00
CA VAL A 550 12.61 -15.19 16.85
C VAL A 550 12.88 -15.77 18.24
N ASN A 551 12.95 -17.10 18.35
CA ASN A 551 13.22 -17.73 19.65
C ASN A 551 14.66 -17.42 20.09
N VAL A 552 14.83 -16.36 20.89
CA VAL A 552 16.11 -15.96 21.49
C VAL A 552 16.30 -16.54 22.90
N ASP A 553 15.45 -17.48 23.35
CA ASP A 553 15.52 -18.04 24.69
C ASP A 553 16.84 -18.77 24.94
N PHE A 554 17.52 -19.23 23.89
CA PHE A 554 18.87 -19.79 24.02
C PHE A 554 19.88 -18.75 24.54
N MET A 555 19.68 -17.45 24.22
CA MET A 555 20.57 -16.37 24.71
C MET A 555 20.39 -16.13 26.23
N LYS A 556 19.20 -16.37 26.77
CA LYS A 556 18.93 -16.25 28.21
C LYS A 556 19.70 -17.26 29.08
N ARG A 557 20.23 -18.33 28.48
CA ARG A 557 21.01 -19.35 29.15
C ARG A 557 22.46 -18.96 29.41
N PHE A 558 22.92 -17.85 28.80
CA PHE A 558 24.26 -17.33 29.05
C PHE A 558 24.23 -16.29 30.17
N ASN A 559 25.23 -16.32 31.05
CA ASN A 559 25.45 -15.22 32.02
C ASN A 559 25.92 -13.97 31.27
N LEU A 560 24.96 -13.18 30.78
CA LEU A 560 25.24 -12.04 29.96
C LEU A 560 25.51 -10.78 30.79
N THR A 561 26.59 -10.09 30.46
CA THR A 561 26.90 -8.76 31.03
C THR A 561 26.04 -7.70 30.39
N ASN A 562 25.81 -6.59 31.09
CA ASN A 562 25.14 -5.42 30.54
C ASN A 562 26.08 -4.20 30.50
N PRO A 563 26.23 -3.54 29.36
CA PRO A 563 25.65 -3.87 28.04
C PRO A 563 26.18 -5.20 27.47
N LEU A 564 25.43 -5.76 26.52
CA LEU A 564 25.79 -7.03 25.87
C LEU A 564 27.07 -6.89 25.04
N PRO A 565 27.91 -7.96 24.98
CA PRO A 565 29.12 -7.95 24.14
C PRO A 565 28.83 -7.72 22.66
N LYS A 566 29.73 -7.03 21.96
CA LYS A 566 29.58 -6.65 20.53
C LYS A 566 29.32 -7.84 19.58
N GLN A 567 29.73 -9.05 19.93
CA GLN A 567 29.46 -10.24 19.13
C GLN A 567 27.97 -10.53 18.94
N PHE A 568 27.10 -10.15 19.89
CA PHE A 568 25.66 -10.30 19.79
C PHE A 568 25.05 -9.36 18.77
N ILE A 569 25.67 -8.20 18.50
CA ILE A 569 25.17 -7.22 17.52
C ILE A 569 25.12 -7.81 16.11
N LYS A 570 26.09 -8.67 15.75
CA LYS A 570 26.08 -9.37 14.46
C LYS A 570 24.88 -10.32 14.35
N ALA A 571 24.58 -11.05 15.44
CA ALA A 571 23.43 -11.93 15.49
C ALA A 571 22.11 -11.14 15.34
N PHE A 572 22.00 -9.97 15.96
CA PHE A 572 20.81 -9.11 15.82
C PHE A 572 20.59 -8.64 14.39
N LYS A 573 21.65 -8.24 13.70
CA LYS A 573 21.57 -7.87 12.27
C LYS A 573 21.17 -9.05 11.39
N SER A 574 21.69 -10.25 11.67
CA SER A 574 21.28 -11.45 10.93
C SER A 574 19.80 -11.80 11.15
N ILE A 575 19.26 -11.56 12.35
CA ILE A 575 17.83 -11.72 12.63
C ILE A 575 17.00 -10.71 11.79
N GLN A 576 17.43 -9.46 11.73
CA GLN A 576 16.79 -8.45 10.91
C GLN A 576 16.79 -8.84 9.42
N GLU A 577 17.93 -9.29 8.88
CA GLU A 577 18.07 -9.79 7.51
C GLU A 577 17.16 -11.00 7.23
N GLU A 578 17.01 -11.93 8.19
CA GLU A 578 16.10 -13.08 8.08
C GLU A 578 14.62 -12.62 8.02
N LEU A 579 14.22 -11.69 8.87
CA LEU A 579 12.85 -11.15 8.87
C LEU A 579 12.52 -10.39 7.58
N GLU A 580 13.49 -9.63 7.07
CA GLU A 580 13.37 -8.92 5.79
C GLU A 580 13.21 -9.89 4.62
N SER A 581 14.02 -10.97 4.59
CA SER A 581 13.91 -12.05 3.59
C SER A 581 12.56 -12.78 3.66
N ASN A 582 12.05 -13.03 4.87
CA ASN A 582 10.74 -13.64 5.05
C ASN A 582 9.61 -12.73 4.55
N SER A 583 9.71 -11.42 4.82
CA SER A 583 8.77 -10.41 4.33
C SER A 583 8.78 -10.32 2.80
N TYR A 584 9.96 -10.31 2.18
CA TYR A 584 10.12 -10.38 0.73
C TYR A 584 9.46 -11.63 0.13
N SER A 585 9.71 -12.80 0.74
CA SER A 585 9.13 -14.07 0.28
C SER A 585 7.61 -14.07 0.37
N ALA A 586 7.05 -13.47 1.42
CA ALA A 586 5.59 -13.33 1.60
C ALA A 586 4.98 -12.41 0.53
N ARG A 587 5.59 -11.23 0.25
CA ARG A 587 5.13 -10.32 -0.81
C ARG A 587 5.19 -10.98 -2.18
N ARG A 588 6.28 -11.68 -2.49
CA ARG A 588 6.45 -12.41 -3.76
C ARG A 588 5.42 -13.53 -3.92
N SER A 589 5.10 -14.24 -2.84
CA SER A 589 4.06 -15.26 -2.86
C SER A 589 2.69 -14.65 -3.11
N ALA A 590 2.34 -13.58 -2.39
CA ALA A 590 1.07 -12.88 -2.57
C ALA A 590 0.90 -12.39 -4.02
N LEU A 591 1.95 -11.82 -4.61
CA LEU A 591 1.95 -11.36 -6.00
C LEU A 591 1.70 -12.51 -6.98
N LYS A 592 2.36 -13.66 -6.80
CA LYS A 592 2.17 -14.82 -7.68
C LYS A 592 0.73 -15.36 -7.66
N PHE A 593 0.07 -15.33 -6.52
CA PHE A 593 -1.35 -15.69 -6.42
C PHE A 593 -2.24 -14.65 -7.10
N ASP A 594 -1.95 -13.36 -6.93
CA ASP A 594 -2.73 -12.30 -7.58
C ASP A 594 -2.50 -12.21 -9.10
N ASP A 595 -1.33 -12.61 -9.58
CA ASP A 595 -1.04 -12.66 -11.03
C ASP A 595 -1.96 -13.65 -11.76
N VAL A 596 -2.35 -14.77 -11.13
CA VAL A 596 -3.35 -15.70 -11.68
C VAL A 596 -4.72 -15.02 -11.79
N ILE A 597 -5.13 -14.31 -10.74
CA ILE A 597 -6.41 -13.58 -10.71
C ILE A 597 -6.39 -12.39 -11.69
N ARG A 598 -5.24 -11.76 -11.89
CA ARG A 598 -5.08 -10.60 -12.78
C ARG A 598 -5.54 -10.88 -14.21
N GLU A 599 -5.17 -12.01 -14.78
CA GLU A 599 -5.58 -12.36 -16.14
C GLU A 599 -7.10 -12.53 -16.24
N GLN A 600 -7.69 -13.26 -15.30
CA GLN A 600 -9.14 -13.48 -15.23
C GLN A 600 -9.88 -12.15 -14.99
N ARG A 601 -9.39 -11.31 -14.10
CA ARG A 601 -9.92 -9.97 -13.82
C ARG A 601 -9.88 -9.07 -15.05
N ASN A 602 -8.79 -9.08 -15.81
CA ASN A 602 -8.66 -8.28 -17.03
C ASN A 602 -9.69 -8.72 -18.08
N ILE A 603 -9.89 -10.03 -18.28
CA ILE A 603 -10.91 -10.54 -19.20
C ILE A 603 -12.30 -10.11 -18.72
N PHE A 604 -12.60 -10.30 -17.43
CA PHE A 604 -13.87 -9.88 -16.83
C PHE A 604 -14.15 -8.39 -17.02
N TYR A 605 -13.19 -7.52 -16.68
CA TYR A 605 -13.36 -6.07 -16.81
C TYR A 605 -13.47 -5.64 -18.28
N ASN A 606 -12.70 -6.25 -19.18
CA ASN A 606 -12.80 -5.95 -20.62
C ASN A 606 -14.17 -6.35 -21.19
N THR A 607 -14.67 -7.54 -20.84
CA THR A 607 -16.00 -8.00 -21.25
C THR A 607 -17.09 -7.08 -20.71
N ARG A 608 -17.03 -6.75 -19.41
CA ARG A 608 -17.95 -5.83 -18.76
C ARG A 608 -17.95 -4.45 -19.41
N ASN A 609 -16.77 -3.94 -19.73
CA ASN A 609 -16.61 -2.66 -20.41
C ASN A 609 -17.17 -2.68 -21.82
N ALA A 610 -16.95 -3.75 -22.59
CA ALA A 610 -17.52 -3.92 -23.91
C ALA A 610 -19.07 -3.90 -23.86
N ILE A 611 -19.67 -4.60 -22.89
CA ILE A 611 -21.11 -4.56 -22.65
C ILE A 611 -21.58 -3.15 -22.28
N LEU A 612 -20.83 -2.40 -21.46
CA LEU A 612 -21.17 -1.03 -21.09
C LEU A 612 -21.03 -0.04 -22.25
N GLN A 613 -20.07 -0.26 -23.17
CA GLN A 613 -19.80 0.59 -24.32
C GLN A 613 -20.77 0.40 -25.48
N SER A 614 -21.43 -0.74 -25.56
CA SER A 614 -22.38 -1.08 -26.64
C SER A 614 -23.68 -0.26 -26.57
N PHE A 615 -23.54 1.09 -26.59
CA PHE A 615 -24.68 2.03 -26.57
C PHE A 615 -25.07 2.52 -27.96
N HIS A 616 -24.25 2.32 -28.98
CA HIS A 616 -24.52 2.80 -30.33
C HIS A 616 -25.41 1.82 -31.09
N ASP A 617 -26.40 2.36 -31.80
CA ASP A 617 -27.51 1.63 -32.41
C ASP A 617 -27.14 0.59 -33.51
N GLU A 618 -25.85 0.49 -33.87
CA GLU A 618 -25.35 -0.43 -34.91
C GLU A 618 -24.60 -1.65 -34.35
N ASP A 619 -24.37 -1.75 -33.02
CA ASP A 619 -23.61 -2.83 -32.45
C ASP A 619 -24.50 -3.96 -31.91
N ASN A 620 -24.48 -5.11 -32.57
CA ASN A 620 -25.24 -6.31 -32.18
C ASN A 620 -24.52 -7.18 -31.14
N PHE A 621 -23.33 -6.80 -30.73
CA PHE A 621 -22.47 -7.59 -29.81
C PHE A 621 -23.22 -8.09 -28.56
N VAL A 622 -23.97 -7.22 -27.88
CA VAL A 622 -24.69 -7.57 -26.66
C VAL A 622 -25.84 -8.54 -26.94
N ILE A 623 -26.50 -8.39 -28.08
CA ILE A 623 -27.58 -9.28 -28.53
C ILE A 623 -27.00 -10.67 -28.87
N GLU A 624 -25.89 -10.70 -29.60
CA GLU A 624 -25.21 -11.95 -29.98
C GLU A 624 -24.73 -12.71 -28.72
N LEU A 625 -24.11 -12.01 -27.80
CA LEU A 625 -23.66 -12.59 -26.51
C LEU A 625 -24.84 -13.10 -25.68
N MET A 626 -25.99 -12.42 -25.71
CA MET A 626 -27.20 -12.89 -25.05
C MET A 626 -27.79 -14.15 -25.72
N TYR A 627 -27.83 -14.21 -27.04
CA TYR A 627 -28.25 -15.41 -27.75
C TYR A 627 -27.32 -16.58 -27.49
N GLU A 628 -26.01 -16.34 -27.38
CA GLU A 628 -25.05 -17.36 -27.00
C GLU A 628 -25.35 -17.87 -25.58
N ALA A 629 -25.55 -16.99 -24.63
CA ALA A 629 -25.86 -17.35 -23.24
C ALA A 629 -27.17 -18.14 -23.11
N LEU A 630 -28.17 -17.84 -23.93
CA LEU A 630 -29.48 -18.52 -23.91
C LEU A 630 -29.56 -19.76 -24.83
N SER A 631 -28.54 -20.04 -25.64
CA SER A 631 -28.56 -21.09 -26.66
C SER A 631 -28.87 -22.48 -26.10
N GLY A 632 -28.51 -22.77 -24.86
CA GLY A 632 -28.79 -24.01 -24.14
C GLY A 632 -30.23 -24.18 -23.65
N ASN A 633 -31.08 -23.13 -23.68
CA ASN A 633 -32.43 -23.15 -23.11
C ASN A 633 -33.47 -22.49 -24.04
N LYS A 634 -34.25 -23.33 -24.71
CA LYS A 634 -35.27 -22.87 -25.67
C LYS A 634 -36.38 -22.02 -25.04
N GLU A 635 -36.76 -22.28 -23.79
CA GLU A 635 -37.79 -21.54 -23.09
C GLU A 635 -37.30 -20.11 -22.78
N ALA A 636 -36.08 -19.96 -22.22
CA ALA A 636 -35.47 -18.65 -21.97
C ALA A 636 -35.29 -17.85 -23.27
N LEU A 637 -34.87 -18.52 -24.36
CA LEU A 637 -34.72 -17.87 -25.66
C LEU A 637 -36.06 -17.36 -26.21
N ASN A 638 -37.13 -18.14 -26.08
CA ASN A 638 -38.48 -17.72 -26.48
C ASN A 638 -38.99 -16.56 -25.61
N ASN A 639 -38.77 -16.61 -24.29
CA ASN A 639 -39.13 -15.56 -23.39
C ASN A 639 -38.38 -14.25 -23.69
N PHE A 640 -37.08 -14.31 -23.99
CA PHE A 640 -36.32 -13.15 -24.40
C PHE A 640 -36.87 -12.48 -25.66
N ASN A 641 -37.19 -13.29 -26.67
CA ASN A 641 -37.78 -12.78 -27.91
C ASN A 641 -39.21 -12.24 -27.73
N PHE A 642 -39.99 -12.81 -26.79
CA PHE A 642 -41.33 -12.33 -26.47
C PHE A 642 -41.33 -11.03 -25.66
N LEU A 643 -40.43 -10.91 -24.69
CA LEU A 643 -40.32 -9.72 -23.82
C LEU A 643 -39.78 -8.50 -24.54
N THR A 644 -39.22 -8.64 -25.74
CA THR A 644 -38.56 -7.57 -26.48
C THR A 644 -39.26 -7.29 -27.79
N VAL A 645 -39.93 -6.15 -27.88
CA VAL A 645 -40.75 -5.73 -29.03
C VAL A 645 -39.91 -5.18 -30.18
N ASP A 646 -38.78 -4.56 -29.86
CA ASP A 646 -37.85 -3.95 -30.82
C ASP A 646 -36.37 -4.18 -30.43
N ASP A 647 -35.45 -3.89 -31.32
CA ASP A 647 -34.02 -4.10 -31.12
C ASP A 647 -33.44 -3.22 -30.01
N LYS A 648 -34.03 -2.07 -29.73
CA LYS A 648 -33.62 -1.22 -28.61
C LYS A 648 -33.98 -1.82 -27.27
N ALA A 649 -35.20 -2.40 -27.16
CA ALA A 649 -35.63 -3.14 -25.97
C ALA A 649 -34.79 -4.42 -25.78
N LYS A 650 -34.46 -5.11 -26.86
CA LYS A 650 -33.56 -6.26 -26.84
C LYS A 650 -32.17 -5.91 -26.28
N ARG A 651 -31.55 -4.85 -26.81
CA ARG A 651 -30.24 -4.40 -26.34
C ARG A 651 -30.27 -4.00 -24.86
N ALA A 652 -31.29 -3.23 -24.48
CA ALA A 652 -31.41 -2.79 -23.08
C ALA A 652 -31.56 -3.97 -22.11
N LEU A 653 -32.46 -4.93 -22.43
CA LEU A 653 -32.67 -6.11 -21.59
C LEU A 653 -31.43 -7.01 -21.55
N ALA A 654 -30.83 -7.29 -22.72
CA ALA A 654 -29.62 -8.12 -22.81
C ALA A 654 -28.49 -7.50 -21.98
N LYS A 655 -28.29 -6.20 -22.07
CA LYS A 655 -27.28 -5.48 -21.29
C LYS A 655 -27.49 -5.61 -19.77
N GLU A 656 -28.73 -5.36 -19.30
CA GLU A 656 -29.05 -5.46 -17.88
C GLU A 656 -28.87 -6.89 -17.36
N VAL A 657 -29.33 -7.88 -18.09
CA VAL A 657 -29.21 -9.31 -17.70
C VAL A 657 -27.75 -9.75 -17.71
N LEU A 658 -27.00 -9.46 -18.77
CA LEU A 658 -25.60 -9.85 -18.87
C LEU A 658 -24.74 -9.19 -17.80
N LEU A 659 -24.92 -7.89 -17.53
CA LEU A 659 -24.18 -7.21 -16.45
C LEU A 659 -24.52 -7.80 -15.09
N TYR A 660 -25.81 -8.04 -14.81
CA TYR A 660 -26.23 -8.67 -13.55
C TYR A 660 -25.61 -10.05 -13.37
N SER A 661 -25.71 -10.90 -14.40
CA SER A 661 -25.21 -12.27 -14.36
C SER A 661 -23.68 -12.30 -14.21
N LEU A 662 -23.00 -11.44 -14.96
CA LEU A 662 -21.54 -11.32 -14.93
C LEU A 662 -21.04 -10.83 -13.56
N ASP A 663 -21.65 -9.77 -13.02
CA ASP A 663 -21.25 -9.18 -11.74
C ASP A 663 -21.53 -10.16 -10.57
N LYS A 664 -22.67 -10.84 -10.57
CA LYS A 664 -23.04 -11.81 -9.52
C LYS A 664 -22.11 -13.03 -9.55
N ALA A 665 -21.88 -13.60 -10.74
CA ALA A 665 -20.98 -14.74 -10.90
C ALA A 665 -19.54 -14.39 -10.51
N TRP A 666 -19.09 -13.16 -10.80
CA TRP A 666 -17.74 -12.70 -10.45
C TRP A 666 -17.52 -12.62 -8.95
N VAL A 667 -18.48 -12.10 -8.19
CA VAL A 667 -18.40 -12.05 -6.72
C VAL A 667 -18.24 -13.45 -6.15
N ASP A 668 -19.07 -14.40 -6.61
CA ASP A 668 -19.00 -15.80 -6.16
C ASP A 668 -17.67 -16.47 -6.59
N HIS A 669 -17.14 -16.09 -7.75
CA HIS A 669 -15.86 -16.60 -8.23
C HIS A 669 -14.69 -16.11 -7.37
N ILE A 670 -14.64 -14.83 -7.02
CA ILE A 670 -13.61 -14.28 -6.13
C ILE A 670 -13.65 -14.96 -4.76
N ASP A 671 -14.83 -15.16 -4.17
CA ASP A 671 -14.98 -15.88 -2.90
C ASP A 671 -14.41 -17.30 -2.98
N LYS A 672 -14.68 -18.03 -4.07
CA LYS A 672 -14.14 -19.38 -4.31
C LYS A 672 -12.61 -19.36 -4.47
N LEU A 673 -12.04 -18.35 -5.15
CA LEU A 673 -10.59 -18.20 -5.29
C LEU A 673 -9.91 -17.88 -3.96
N GLU A 674 -10.52 -17.05 -3.11
CA GLU A 674 -10.00 -16.77 -1.78
C GLU A 674 -10.02 -17.99 -0.87
N ALA A 675 -11.13 -18.77 -0.90
CA ALA A 675 -11.23 -20.05 -0.19
C ALA A 675 -10.18 -21.06 -0.69
N LEU A 676 -9.98 -21.15 -2.02
CA LEU A 676 -8.94 -21.98 -2.59
C LEU A 676 -7.55 -21.59 -2.12
N LYS A 677 -7.23 -20.28 -2.13
CA LYS A 677 -5.95 -19.75 -1.70
C LYS A 677 -5.66 -20.08 -0.23
N SER A 678 -6.64 -19.96 0.65
CA SER A 678 -6.49 -20.29 2.08
C SER A 678 -6.23 -21.79 2.30
N GLY A 679 -6.83 -22.66 1.50
CA GLY A 679 -6.68 -24.11 1.58
C GLY A 679 -5.46 -24.70 0.86
N ILE A 680 -4.77 -23.94 0.01
CA ILE A 680 -3.75 -24.48 -0.89
C ILE A 680 -2.49 -24.98 -0.17
N GLY A 681 -2.15 -24.41 0.99
CA GLY A 681 -1.01 -24.79 1.80
C GLY A 681 -1.09 -26.25 2.29
N TRP A 682 -2.28 -26.76 2.53
CA TRP A 682 -2.54 -28.12 2.97
C TRP A 682 -2.36 -29.14 1.85
N ARG A 683 -2.71 -28.77 0.61
CA ARG A 683 -2.59 -29.62 -0.57
C ARG A 683 -1.14 -29.79 -1.03
N GLY A 684 -0.25 -28.83 -0.67
CA GLY A 684 1.20 -28.89 -0.92
C GLY A 684 1.93 -29.98 -0.14
N GLN A 685 1.32 -30.61 0.88
CA GLN A 685 1.94 -31.72 1.66
C GLN A 685 2.22 -32.98 0.80
N ASN A 686 1.58 -33.12 -0.37
CA ASN A 686 1.81 -34.21 -1.30
C ASN A 686 2.95 -33.94 -2.31
N GLY A 687 3.87 -33.01 -2.02
CA GLY A 687 5.03 -32.71 -2.86
C GLY A 687 4.73 -31.90 -4.13
N LYS A 688 3.49 -31.43 -4.32
CA LYS A 688 3.11 -30.56 -5.45
C LYS A 688 3.43 -29.10 -5.12
N ASN A 689 3.84 -28.34 -6.13
CA ASN A 689 4.06 -26.89 -5.95
C ASN A 689 2.72 -26.18 -5.72
N PRO A 690 2.51 -25.50 -4.56
CA PRO A 690 1.24 -24.87 -4.22
C PRO A 690 0.73 -23.87 -5.26
N ILE A 691 1.64 -23.12 -5.90
CA ILE A 691 1.28 -22.11 -6.90
C ILE A 691 0.75 -22.75 -8.17
N ILE A 692 1.39 -23.83 -8.65
CA ILE A 692 0.94 -24.55 -9.85
C ILE A 692 -0.41 -25.21 -9.58
N THR A 693 -0.59 -25.79 -8.39
CA THR A 693 -1.87 -26.39 -8.00
C THR A 693 -2.97 -25.33 -7.97
N TYR A 694 -2.68 -24.18 -7.33
CA TYR A 694 -3.61 -23.05 -7.32
C TYR A 694 -3.98 -22.57 -8.72
N GLN A 695 -3.00 -22.42 -9.62
CA GLN A 695 -3.24 -21.98 -11.00
C GLN A 695 -4.16 -22.93 -11.76
N ASN A 696 -3.95 -24.24 -11.63
CA ASN A 696 -4.77 -25.23 -12.32
C ASN A 696 -6.22 -25.21 -11.79
N GLU A 697 -6.40 -25.24 -10.47
CA GLU A 697 -7.73 -25.22 -9.85
C GLU A 697 -8.43 -23.86 -10.07
N ALA A 698 -7.72 -22.75 -10.07
CA ALA A 698 -8.27 -21.43 -10.39
C ALA A 698 -8.77 -21.35 -11.85
N ASN A 699 -8.09 -22.01 -12.79
CA ASN A 699 -8.55 -22.10 -14.17
C ASN A 699 -9.82 -22.97 -14.29
N GLU A 700 -9.91 -24.08 -13.55
CA GLU A 700 -11.14 -24.88 -13.49
C GLU A 700 -12.31 -24.07 -12.90
N LEU A 701 -12.07 -23.32 -11.83
CA LEU A 701 -13.07 -22.41 -11.26
C LEU A 701 -13.50 -21.33 -12.25
N TYR A 702 -12.58 -20.85 -13.10
CA TYR A 702 -12.89 -19.85 -14.11
C TYR A 702 -13.79 -20.41 -15.23
N GLU A 703 -13.59 -21.66 -15.64
CA GLU A 703 -14.53 -22.33 -16.57
C GLU A 703 -15.92 -22.49 -15.95
N LYS A 704 -16.00 -22.86 -14.66
CA LYS A 704 -17.27 -22.89 -13.91
C LYS A 704 -17.92 -21.51 -13.80
N PHE A 705 -17.13 -20.46 -13.62
CA PHE A 705 -17.61 -19.07 -13.63
C PHE A 705 -18.29 -18.71 -14.96
N LYS A 706 -17.69 -19.06 -16.10
CA LYS A 706 -18.30 -18.79 -17.42
C LYS A 706 -19.65 -19.51 -17.58
N GLN A 707 -19.74 -20.76 -17.13
CA GLN A 707 -21.00 -21.50 -17.13
C GLN A 707 -22.04 -20.86 -16.19
N GLN A 708 -21.63 -20.44 -14.99
CA GLN A 708 -22.51 -19.78 -14.04
C GLN A 708 -23.07 -18.45 -14.57
N VAL A 709 -22.31 -17.69 -15.37
CA VAL A 709 -22.83 -16.49 -16.04
C VAL A 709 -24.01 -16.81 -16.94
N TYR A 710 -23.92 -17.90 -17.73
CA TYR A 710 -25.00 -18.33 -18.62
C TYR A 710 -26.21 -18.86 -17.85
N GLU A 711 -26.00 -19.64 -16.80
CA GLU A 711 -27.07 -20.13 -15.92
C GLU A 711 -27.85 -18.99 -15.28
N LEU A 712 -27.15 -17.98 -14.77
CA LEU A 712 -27.78 -16.78 -14.17
C LEU A 712 -28.52 -15.94 -15.21
N ALA A 713 -28.02 -15.87 -16.45
CA ALA A 713 -28.71 -15.16 -17.52
C ALA A 713 -30.02 -15.90 -17.93
N ILE A 714 -30.00 -17.22 -18.00
CA ILE A 714 -31.17 -18.06 -18.25
C ILE A 714 -32.19 -17.89 -17.12
N GLU A 715 -31.76 -18.04 -15.85
CA GLU A 715 -32.60 -17.85 -14.66
C GLU A 715 -33.28 -16.48 -14.65
N ALA A 716 -32.47 -15.42 -14.89
CA ALA A 716 -32.98 -14.05 -14.91
C ALA A 716 -34.08 -13.84 -15.98
N ILE A 717 -33.95 -14.44 -17.16
CA ILE A 717 -34.96 -14.34 -18.22
C ILE A 717 -36.20 -15.18 -17.92
N LEU A 718 -36.04 -16.36 -17.30
CA LEU A 718 -37.19 -17.21 -16.92
C LEU A 718 -38.00 -16.60 -15.77
N ASP A 719 -37.35 -15.94 -14.83
CA ASP A 719 -38.00 -15.28 -13.70
C ASP A 719 -38.65 -13.93 -14.07
N LEU A 720 -38.34 -13.38 -15.23
CA LEU A 720 -38.90 -12.11 -15.69
C LEU A 720 -40.35 -12.31 -16.14
N LYS A 721 -41.29 -11.93 -15.28
CA LYS A 721 -42.70 -11.77 -15.63
C LYS A 721 -43.02 -10.43 -16.23
N ASP A 722 -42.15 -9.43 -15.96
CA ASP A 722 -42.34 -8.04 -16.40
C ASP A 722 -40.98 -7.30 -16.40
N TYR A 723 -40.68 -6.53 -17.43
CA TYR A 723 -39.41 -5.79 -17.63
C TYR A 723 -39.12 -4.83 -16.48
N THR A 724 -40.15 -4.35 -15.81
CA THR A 724 -40.00 -3.47 -14.62
C THR A 724 -39.40 -4.17 -13.41
N ALA A 725 -39.46 -5.50 -13.31
CA ALA A 725 -38.92 -6.26 -12.19
C ALA A 725 -37.37 -6.31 -12.18
N LEU A 726 -36.70 -6.16 -13.33
CA LEU A 726 -35.23 -6.17 -13.41
C LEU A 726 -34.59 -4.90 -12.82
N LYS A 727 -35.23 -3.75 -12.94
CA LYS A 727 -34.73 -2.49 -12.37
C LYS A 727 -34.63 -2.53 -10.85
N THR A 728 -35.48 -3.34 -10.19
CA THR A 728 -35.47 -3.52 -8.75
C THR A 728 -34.47 -4.59 -8.27
N ARG A 729 -34.01 -5.48 -9.16
CA ARG A 729 -33.05 -6.55 -8.83
C ARG A 729 -31.57 -6.19 -9.07
N ASN A 730 -31.29 -5.04 -9.68
CA ASN A 730 -29.92 -4.61 -9.94
C ASN A 730 -29.24 -4.23 -8.60
N VAL A 731 -28.53 -5.19 -8.02
CA VAL A 731 -27.91 -5.15 -6.68
C VAL A 731 -26.94 -3.97 -6.54
N TYR A 732 -26.41 -3.50 -7.65
CA TYR A 732 -25.43 -2.41 -7.68
C TYR A 732 -26.07 -1.01 -7.86
N ALA A 733 -27.17 -0.88 -8.61
CA ALA A 733 -27.77 0.42 -8.90
C ALA A 733 -28.42 1.08 -7.66
N ASN A 734 -29.08 0.28 -6.81
CA ASN A 734 -29.84 0.84 -5.68
C ASN A 734 -29.01 1.11 -4.41
N LYS A 735 -27.88 0.40 -4.19
CA LYS A 735 -27.02 0.64 -3.01
C LYS A 735 -25.90 1.63 -3.28
N THR A 736 -25.38 1.72 -4.50
CA THR A 736 -24.39 2.73 -4.87
C THR A 736 -24.99 4.14 -4.82
N GLU A 737 -26.18 4.38 -5.36
CA GLU A 737 -26.83 5.70 -5.22
C GLU A 737 -27.15 6.06 -3.75
N SER A 738 -27.62 5.12 -2.94
CA SER A 738 -27.95 5.39 -1.53
C SER A 738 -26.71 5.55 -0.64
N ASN A 739 -25.62 4.85 -0.93
CA ASN A 739 -24.36 4.99 -0.19
C ASN A 739 -23.55 6.22 -0.65
N PHE A 740 -23.64 6.60 -1.92
CA PHE A 740 -23.06 7.85 -2.40
C PHE A 740 -23.83 9.08 -1.89
N GLN A 741 -25.16 9.02 -1.79
CA GLN A 741 -25.96 10.12 -1.24
C GLN A 741 -25.91 10.22 0.30
N LYS A 742 -25.74 9.11 1.04
CA LYS A 742 -25.63 9.13 2.50
C LYS A 742 -24.31 9.69 3.01
N ARG A 743 -23.19 9.53 2.28
CA ARG A 743 -21.91 10.13 2.65
C ARG A 743 -21.82 11.65 2.39
N GLY A 744 -22.74 12.23 1.60
CA GLY A 744 -22.85 13.67 1.40
C GLY A 744 -23.66 14.41 2.50
N LYS A 745 -24.16 13.72 3.54
CA LYS A 745 -25.01 14.30 4.60
C LYS A 745 -24.51 14.10 6.03
N ILE A 746 -23.26 13.72 6.23
CA ILE A 746 -22.65 13.72 7.57
C ILE A 746 -21.77 14.97 7.65
N LYS A 747 -22.31 15.97 8.37
CA LYS A 747 -21.60 17.19 8.79
C LYS A 747 -20.59 16.85 9.90
#